data_0b72226e1953cd9d269faa4462d47d08
#
_entry.id   0b72226e1953cd9d269faa4462d47d08
#
_cell.length_a   1.000
_cell.length_b   1.000
_cell.length_c   1.000
_cell.angle_alpha   90.00
_cell.angle_beta   90.00
_cell.angle_gamma   90.00
#
_symmetry.space_group_name_H-M   'P 1'
#
loop_
_entity.id
_entity.type
_entity.pdbx_description
1 polymer ?
#
loop_
_entity_poly.entity_id
_entity_poly.type
_entity_poly.pdbx_seq_one_letter_code
_entity_poly.pdbx_strand_id
1 'polypeptide(L)'
;MKRPLFYSSVLPFFRSSAHLFTLLLTPPSRFPRELKGYTTQRKSDLTGAVSVVSPSDLAKQNENNPIKAMQGRVPGMNISADGSPSGNATVRIRGVGTLNNNDPLYIIDGVPTKAGMHELNGNDIESIQVLKDAASASIYGSRAANGVIIITTKKGKDGKVRIDFDASIAVQTYAHKMEVLNAKEFGQVMWQGYVNDGLDPNSNGLGYKYDWTYNAQGQPVLNNISMSKYLDAAGTTPAADTDWFAETTRNGLIQQYNVSLSNGSERGTSFFSLGYYKNKGIINSSDFERYSARMNTEYKLLKINDKNLVTVGEHFTLNRTSEVVAPGGFLQNVLQFNPSLPVYTTDGQYAGPVGGYPDRENPVARLDRNSDNRYSYWRTFGDVFLNINPLKDFNIKTTFGIDYAQKQQRIFTYPVTEGTVANATNGVEAKQEHWTKWMWNAIATYAFEKGSHRADAMVGIELNREDDVWFSGKKYDYAVLTTDYMWPNAGVGEAEAYGSGEGYTLVSYFGKLNYNFADRYLLSLTMRYDGSSRFGKNNRYGIFPSVSFGWRINEEKFLKDVSWLDNLKLRASWGQTGNQEISNIARYTLYESNYGEANFGGQSYGTSYDIAGTNGGQTLPSGFKRNQLGNDDLKWETTTQTNIGLDFGILRNSIYGSLEWYFKKTKDILVYMPGIGVMGEGSSQWINAGEVENKGIELNVGYRGNIGDFQYDLSGNIGTYRNKVTKLPETIAANGTFGGNGVESVVGHPMYSQVGYVYDGIFKSQEEIDNHATQNGAGLGRIRWKDLNGDGIINEADQQWIYDPTPDFTWGLNIYLQYKSFDFTMFWQGVQGVDVISDLKKETDLWSGLNISNLNKGRRLLDAWSPTNNGSNIPAISTMDNNNEKRVSTYFVENGSFAKLRTIQFGYNFPKNICEKLYAERLRMYISAQNLLTISSKNFTGVDPENANYGYPIPLNITFGLNVSF
;
A
#
# COMPACT_ATOMS: atom_id res chain seq x y z
N MET A 1 25.16 -21.86 -19.26
CA MET A 1 24.96 -22.43 -20.60
C MET A 1 24.05 -21.51 -21.41
N LYS A 2 24.42 -21.22 -22.63
CA LYS A 2 23.88 -20.21 -23.54
C LYS A 2 22.40 -20.44 -23.87
N ARG A 3 21.60 -19.39 -23.84
CA ARG A 3 20.28 -19.36 -24.47
C ARG A 3 20.38 -18.70 -25.85
N PRO A 4 19.66 -19.17 -26.88
CA PRO A 4 19.68 -18.58 -28.20
C PRO A 4 18.68 -17.43 -28.34
N LEU A 5 19.14 -16.42 -29.05
CA LEU A 5 18.36 -15.31 -29.58
C LEU A 5 17.45 -15.80 -30.72
N PHE A 6 16.20 -15.39 -30.70
CA PHE A 6 15.34 -15.40 -31.88
C PHE A 6 15.25 -14.00 -32.48
N TYR A 7 15.88 -13.81 -33.61
CA TYR A 7 15.57 -12.76 -34.58
C TYR A 7 14.59 -13.35 -35.60
N SER A 8 13.48 -12.67 -35.86
CA SER A 8 12.81 -12.76 -37.14
C SER A 8 12.21 -11.43 -37.57
N SER A 9 12.81 -10.87 -38.51
CA SER A 9 12.46 -9.93 -39.59
C SER A 9 10.97 -9.66 -39.81
N VAL A 10 10.60 -8.37 -39.72
CA VAL A 10 9.55 -7.75 -40.57
C VAL A 10 9.94 -6.31 -40.88
N LEU A 11 10.38 -6.07 -42.08
CA LEU A 11 10.34 -4.85 -42.88
C LEU A 11 10.42 -5.34 -44.33
N PRO A 12 9.84 -4.73 -45.34
CA PRO A 12 9.54 -3.32 -45.52
C PRO A 12 8.18 -3.02 -46.18
N PHE A 13 7.64 -1.82 -45.95
CA PHE A 13 6.89 -1.09 -47.02
C PHE A 13 6.61 0.33 -46.56
N PHE A 14 7.37 1.30 -46.98
CA PHE A 14 6.92 2.67 -47.18
C PHE A 14 7.87 3.41 -48.14
N ARG A 15 7.43 3.55 -49.35
CA ARG A 15 7.94 4.58 -50.29
C ARG A 15 6.76 5.40 -50.80
N SER A 16 6.95 6.71 -50.69
CA SER A 16 6.34 7.83 -51.43
C SER A 16 4.86 8.14 -51.26
N SER A 17 4.59 9.29 -50.64
CA SER A 17 4.01 10.44 -51.35
C SER A 17 3.94 11.67 -50.46
N ALA A 18 4.74 12.66 -50.78
CA ALA A 18 4.64 14.02 -50.31
C ALA A 18 3.50 14.72 -51.08
N HIS A 19 2.42 15.12 -50.38
CA HIS A 19 1.53 16.17 -50.84
C HIS A 19 1.01 17.02 -49.71
N LEU A 20 1.36 18.29 -49.81
CA LEU A 20 0.81 19.49 -49.23
C LEU A 20 -0.57 19.31 -48.55
N PHE A 21 -0.61 19.63 -47.22
CA PHE A 21 -1.81 20.20 -46.61
C PHE A 21 -1.40 21.30 -45.64
N THR A 22 -1.57 22.55 -46.11
CA THR A 22 -1.55 23.74 -45.27
C THR A 22 -2.91 23.83 -44.58
N LEU A 23 -2.98 23.47 -43.31
CA LEU A 23 -4.14 23.74 -42.46
C LEU A 23 -3.72 24.66 -41.32
N LEU A 24 -4.42 25.78 -41.25
CA LEU A 24 -4.35 26.81 -40.23
C LEU A 24 -4.39 26.18 -38.81
N LEU A 25 -3.26 26.21 -38.13
CA LEU A 25 -3.17 25.90 -36.73
C LEU A 25 -3.21 27.20 -35.94
N THR A 26 -4.26 27.36 -35.15
CA THR A 26 -4.27 28.31 -34.04
C THR A 26 -3.09 28.00 -33.12
N PRO A 27 -2.33 28.99 -32.64
CA PRO A 27 -1.22 28.73 -31.73
C PRO A 27 -1.74 28.12 -30.42
N PRO A 28 -1.07 27.09 -29.85
CA PRO A 28 -1.48 26.51 -28.60
C PRO A 28 -1.44 27.59 -27.53
N SER A 29 -2.59 27.83 -26.93
CA SER A 29 -2.77 28.73 -25.79
C SER A 29 -1.80 28.35 -24.66
N ARG A 30 -1.14 29.37 -24.14
CA ARG A 30 -0.35 29.48 -22.89
C ARG A 30 -0.29 28.19 -22.06
N PHE A 31 0.93 27.62 -21.95
CA PHE A 31 1.23 26.48 -21.06
C PHE A 31 0.60 26.66 -19.67
N PRO A 32 -0.05 25.61 -19.14
CA PRO A 32 -0.63 25.71 -17.82
C PRO A 32 0.44 26.02 -16.77
N ARG A 33 0.13 26.91 -15.84
CA ARG A 33 0.94 27.14 -14.64
C ARG A 33 0.70 25.98 -13.69
N GLU A 34 1.74 25.31 -13.24
CA GLU A 34 1.66 24.24 -12.27
C GLU A 34 1.90 24.77 -10.87
N LEU A 35 1.11 24.31 -9.90
CA LEU A 35 1.35 24.57 -8.50
C LEU A 35 2.59 23.79 -8.03
N LYS A 36 3.60 24.48 -7.52
CA LYS A 36 4.70 23.89 -6.78
C LYS A 36 4.68 24.41 -5.35
N GLY A 37 4.16 23.60 -4.46
CA GLY A 37 4.15 23.95 -3.06
C GLY A 37 3.43 25.26 -2.80
N TYR A 38 4.12 26.16 -2.15
CA TYR A 38 3.61 27.48 -1.80
C TYR A 38 3.60 28.49 -2.96
N THR A 39 4.09 28.11 -4.15
CA THR A 39 4.18 29.00 -5.34
C THR A 39 3.75 28.32 -6.62
N THR A 40 3.32 29.09 -7.61
CA THR A 40 3.01 28.61 -8.95
C THR A 40 4.18 28.88 -9.90
N GLN A 41 4.65 27.87 -10.63
CA GLN A 41 5.67 28.00 -11.67
C GLN A 41 5.18 27.47 -13.01
N ARG A 42 5.76 27.96 -14.12
CA ARG A 42 5.53 27.37 -15.44
C ARG A 42 6.23 26.01 -15.51
N LYS A 43 5.61 25.00 -16.12
CA LYS A 43 6.22 23.68 -16.32
C LYS A 43 7.59 23.76 -16.96
N SER A 44 7.77 24.67 -17.90
CA SER A 44 9.05 24.94 -18.55
C SER A 44 10.13 25.37 -17.59
N ASP A 45 9.82 26.11 -16.52
CA ASP A 45 10.77 26.67 -15.56
C ASP A 45 11.16 25.70 -14.45
N LEU A 46 10.54 24.50 -14.41
CA LEU A 46 10.83 23.50 -13.41
C LEU A 46 12.24 22.91 -13.60
N THR A 47 13.04 22.92 -12.53
CA THR A 47 14.39 22.38 -12.52
C THR A 47 14.51 21.05 -11.75
N GLY A 48 13.48 20.67 -10.96
CA GLY A 48 13.42 19.40 -10.24
C GLY A 48 12.62 18.32 -10.96
N ALA A 49 12.69 17.09 -10.44
CA ALA A 49 11.98 15.91 -10.93
C ALA A 49 10.50 15.92 -10.47
N VAL A 50 9.60 16.31 -11.35
CA VAL A 50 8.17 16.40 -11.08
C VAL A 50 7.38 15.62 -12.11
N SER A 51 6.55 14.69 -11.66
CA SER A 51 5.57 13.99 -12.50
C SER A 51 4.18 14.52 -12.22
N VAL A 52 3.39 14.73 -13.27
CA VAL A 52 2.02 15.24 -13.19
C VAL A 52 1.08 14.20 -13.77
N VAL A 53 0.06 13.84 -13.01
CA VAL A 53 -1.03 12.96 -13.46
C VAL A 53 -2.25 13.81 -13.73
N SER A 54 -2.82 13.65 -14.93
CA SER A 54 -3.96 14.48 -15.37
C SER A 54 -5.26 14.02 -14.72
N PRO A 55 -6.24 14.94 -14.52
CA PRO A 55 -7.57 14.58 -14.02
C PRO A 55 -8.27 13.56 -14.90
N SER A 56 -8.07 13.67 -16.23
CA SER A 56 -8.66 12.74 -17.19
C SER A 56 -8.13 11.32 -17.04
N ASP A 57 -6.88 11.13 -16.61
CA ASP A 57 -6.30 9.82 -16.40
C ASP A 57 -6.78 9.18 -15.08
N LEU A 58 -7.03 10.01 -14.06
CA LEU A 58 -7.61 9.57 -12.80
C LEU A 58 -9.09 9.19 -12.97
N ALA A 59 -9.88 10.01 -13.68
CA ALA A 59 -11.30 9.77 -13.90
C ALA A 59 -11.61 8.52 -14.74
N LYS A 60 -10.65 8.04 -15.53
CA LYS A 60 -10.80 6.80 -16.31
C LYS A 60 -10.67 5.53 -15.45
N GLN A 61 -10.13 5.64 -14.26
CA GLN A 61 -10.10 4.57 -13.27
C GLN A 61 -11.16 4.86 -12.19
N ASN A 62 -12.17 4.02 -12.12
CA ASN A 62 -13.24 4.17 -11.12
C ASN A 62 -12.79 3.60 -9.76
N GLU A 63 -11.72 4.20 -9.21
CA GLU A 63 -11.14 3.83 -7.92
C GLU A 63 -11.57 4.81 -6.83
N ASN A 64 -11.94 4.27 -5.67
CA ASN A 64 -12.27 5.07 -4.50
C ASN A 64 -11.09 5.93 -4.02
N ASN A 65 -9.90 5.32 -4.01
CA ASN A 65 -8.66 5.95 -3.58
C ASN A 65 -7.93 6.54 -4.80
N PRO A 66 -7.77 7.87 -4.91
CA PRO A 66 -7.10 8.50 -6.04
C PRO A 66 -5.63 8.10 -6.17
N ILE A 67 -4.99 7.68 -5.08
CA ILE A 67 -3.61 7.19 -5.11
C ILE A 67 -3.53 5.83 -5.82
N LYS A 68 -4.49 4.94 -5.58
CA LYS A 68 -4.58 3.66 -6.29
C LYS A 68 -4.74 3.88 -7.79
N ALA A 69 -5.46 4.91 -8.21
CA ALA A 69 -5.60 5.29 -9.62
C ALA A 69 -4.28 5.76 -10.27
N MET A 70 -3.24 6.07 -9.49
CA MET A 70 -1.90 6.44 -10.00
C MET A 70 -0.97 5.24 -10.20
N GLN A 71 -1.37 4.05 -9.77
CA GLN A 71 -0.55 2.84 -9.82
C GLN A 71 -0.05 2.56 -11.25
N GLY A 72 1.28 2.44 -11.44
CA GLY A 72 1.94 2.24 -12.73
C GLY A 72 2.02 3.46 -13.66
N ARG A 73 1.47 4.63 -13.27
CA ARG A 73 1.46 5.84 -14.13
C ARG A 73 2.66 6.75 -13.94
N VAL A 74 3.34 6.65 -12.80
CA VAL A 74 4.47 7.49 -12.44
C VAL A 74 5.73 6.65 -12.32
N PRO A 75 6.77 6.87 -13.15
CA PRO A 75 8.02 6.12 -13.04
C PRO A 75 8.71 6.40 -11.71
N GLY A 76 9.30 5.37 -11.10
CA GLY A 76 9.93 5.44 -9.78
C GLY A 76 8.97 5.49 -8.60
N MET A 77 7.66 5.32 -8.84
CA MET A 77 6.64 5.22 -7.79
C MET A 77 6.04 3.81 -7.80
N ASN A 78 6.17 3.10 -6.70
CA ASN A 78 5.54 1.80 -6.48
C ASN A 78 4.34 1.98 -5.55
N ILE A 79 3.18 1.49 -5.96
CA ILE A 79 1.96 1.49 -5.18
C ILE A 79 1.52 0.04 -5.03
N SER A 80 1.37 -0.40 -3.80
CA SER A 80 0.75 -1.67 -3.43
C SER A 80 -0.62 -1.37 -2.83
N ALA A 81 -1.64 -2.04 -3.32
CA ALA A 81 -3.01 -1.89 -2.83
C ALA A 81 -3.64 -3.26 -2.68
N ASP A 82 -4.37 -3.45 -1.60
CA ASP A 82 -5.21 -4.61 -1.41
C ASP A 82 -6.56 -4.46 -2.13
N GLY A 83 -7.37 -5.51 -2.13
CA GLY A 83 -8.71 -5.52 -2.70
C GLY A 83 -9.80 -5.06 -1.74
N SER A 84 -9.48 -4.57 -0.53
CA SER A 84 -10.45 -4.21 0.49
C SER A 84 -11.44 -3.14 0.01
N PRO A 85 -12.67 -3.12 0.55
CA PRO A 85 -13.68 -2.14 0.14
C PRO A 85 -13.29 -0.69 0.32
N SER A 86 -12.47 -0.34 1.33
CA SER A 86 -11.91 0.99 1.54
C SER A 86 -10.80 1.34 0.54
N GLY A 87 -10.12 0.34 -0.04
CA GLY A 87 -9.09 0.54 -1.07
C GLY A 87 -7.82 1.18 -0.53
N ASN A 88 -7.32 0.71 0.62
CA ASN A 88 -6.06 1.17 1.17
C ASN A 88 -4.90 0.93 0.19
N ALA A 89 -3.96 1.87 0.18
CA ALA A 89 -2.80 1.81 -0.69
C ALA A 89 -1.54 2.32 0.02
N THR A 90 -0.47 1.58 -0.13
CA THR A 90 0.87 1.94 0.34
C THR A 90 1.70 2.47 -0.82
N VAL A 91 2.37 3.59 -0.62
CA VAL A 91 3.15 4.27 -1.67
C VAL A 91 4.62 4.31 -1.31
N ARG A 92 5.47 3.98 -2.28
CA ARG A 92 6.93 4.12 -2.16
C ARG A 92 7.47 4.90 -3.36
N ILE A 93 8.22 5.95 -3.11
CA ILE A 93 8.84 6.79 -4.14
C ILE A 93 10.34 6.59 -4.11
N ARG A 94 10.91 6.05 -5.21
CA ARG A 94 12.34 5.76 -5.36
C ARG A 94 12.89 4.83 -4.27
N GLY A 95 12.12 3.82 -3.91
CA GLY A 95 12.48 2.77 -2.98
C GLY A 95 12.29 3.12 -1.51
N VAL A 96 12.78 2.25 -0.65
CA VAL A 96 12.73 2.34 0.82
C VAL A 96 13.97 3.05 1.33
N GLY A 97 13.84 4.04 2.20
CA GLY A 97 14.95 4.86 2.70
C GLY A 97 15.12 4.84 4.22
N THR A 98 14.16 4.28 4.98
CA THR A 98 14.19 4.22 6.43
C THR A 98 13.59 2.91 6.93
N LEU A 99 13.92 2.50 8.14
CA LEU A 99 13.29 1.36 8.83
C LEU A 99 11.91 1.70 9.42
N ASN A 100 11.59 3.01 9.46
CA ASN A 100 10.32 3.53 9.98
C ASN A 100 9.31 3.75 8.86
N ASN A 101 8.44 4.75 8.97
CA ASN A 101 7.44 5.05 7.98
C ASN A 101 8.06 5.62 6.68
N ASN A 102 7.91 4.91 5.57
CA ASN A 102 8.35 5.29 4.23
C ASN A 102 7.26 5.95 3.37
N ASP A 103 6.09 6.28 3.92
CA ASP A 103 5.02 6.92 3.17
C ASP A 103 5.38 8.35 2.78
N PRO A 104 5.02 8.80 1.57
CA PRO A 104 5.23 10.18 1.15
C PRO A 104 4.37 11.15 1.97
N LEU A 105 4.76 12.41 1.95
CA LEU A 105 3.93 13.48 2.47
C LEU A 105 2.87 13.87 1.43
N TYR A 106 1.61 13.91 1.82
CA TYR A 106 0.53 14.46 1.00
C TYR A 106 0.30 15.93 1.33
N ILE A 107 0.13 16.75 0.30
CA ILE A 107 -0.24 18.16 0.42
C ILE A 107 -1.53 18.37 -0.34
N ILE A 108 -2.63 18.60 0.36
CA ILE A 108 -3.94 18.85 -0.25
C ILE A 108 -4.24 20.34 -0.13
N ASP A 109 -4.29 21.05 -1.25
CA ASP A 109 -4.51 22.50 -1.34
C ASP A 109 -3.59 23.35 -0.44
N GLY A 110 -2.40 22.81 -0.12
CA GLY A 110 -1.39 23.47 0.71
C GLY A 110 -1.33 22.95 2.15
N VAL A 111 -2.27 22.12 2.59
CA VAL A 111 -2.28 21.53 3.93
C VAL A 111 -1.60 20.17 3.94
N PRO A 112 -0.55 19.96 4.76
CA PRO A 112 0.15 18.69 4.83
C PRO A 112 -0.62 17.66 5.66
N THR A 113 -0.69 16.42 5.17
CA THR A 113 -1.28 15.28 5.88
C THR A 113 -0.56 13.98 5.54
N LYS A 114 -0.65 12.98 6.41
CA LYS A 114 -0.26 11.58 6.17
C LYS A 114 -1.44 10.61 6.30
N ALA A 115 -2.64 11.13 6.48
CA ALA A 115 -3.84 10.31 6.58
C ALA A 115 -4.18 9.60 5.26
N GLY A 116 -5.00 8.55 5.35
CA GLY A 116 -5.40 7.74 4.21
C GLY A 116 -6.12 8.55 3.12
N MET A 117 -5.76 8.31 1.87
CA MET A 117 -6.33 9.03 0.73
C MET A 117 -7.65 8.43 0.23
N HIS A 118 -8.09 7.29 0.76
CA HIS A 118 -9.39 6.67 0.47
C HIS A 118 -10.59 7.52 0.94
N GLU A 119 -10.35 8.50 1.80
CA GLU A 119 -11.35 9.45 2.25
C GLU A 119 -11.57 10.59 1.24
N LEU A 120 -10.61 10.86 0.35
CA LEU A 120 -10.71 11.92 -0.64
C LEU A 120 -11.52 11.46 -1.86
N ASN A 121 -12.51 12.27 -2.26
CA ASN A 121 -13.26 12.00 -3.48
C ASN A 121 -12.42 12.31 -4.72
N GLY A 122 -12.10 11.30 -5.53
CA GLY A 122 -11.32 11.46 -6.76
C GLY A 122 -11.93 12.45 -7.77
N ASN A 123 -13.27 12.60 -7.77
CA ASN A 123 -13.97 13.54 -8.64
C ASN A 123 -13.72 15.01 -8.30
N ASP A 124 -13.25 15.32 -7.08
CA ASP A 124 -12.95 16.68 -6.65
C ASP A 124 -11.51 17.11 -7.01
N ILE A 125 -10.69 16.24 -7.57
CA ILE A 125 -9.29 16.49 -7.87
C ILE A 125 -9.13 17.20 -9.21
N GLU A 126 -8.36 18.30 -9.23
CA GLU A 126 -7.94 19.02 -10.43
C GLU A 126 -6.60 18.49 -10.96
N SER A 127 -5.63 18.15 -10.07
CA SER A 127 -4.34 17.59 -10.48
C SER A 127 -3.63 16.90 -9.33
N ILE A 128 -2.79 15.92 -9.65
CA ILE A 128 -1.84 15.32 -8.72
C ILE A 128 -0.43 15.48 -9.27
N GLN A 129 0.47 16.01 -8.43
CA GLN A 129 1.87 16.21 -8.77
C GLN A 129 2.73 15.41 -7.78
N VAL A 130 3.73 14.69 -8.30
CA VAL A 130 4.65 13.90 -7.48
C VAL A 130 6.03 14.53 -7.56
N LEU A 131 6.52 15.03 -6.42
CA LEU A 131 7.85 15.57 -6.26
C LEU A 131 8.77 14.44 -5.81
N LYS A 132 9.69 14.05 -6.69
CA LYS A 132 10.52 12.85 -6.48
C LYS A 132 11.94 13.15 -6.02
N ASP A 133 12.40 14.39 -6.19
CA ASP A 133 13.76 14.79 -5.83
C ASP A 133 13.80 15.80 -4.68
N ALA A 134 14.95 15.86 -4.00
CA ALA A 134 15.13 16.75 -2.88
C ALA A 134 14.97 18.23 -3.27
N ALA A 135 15.36 18.65 -4.49
CA ALA A 135 15.25 20.04 -4.88
C ALA A 135 13.82 20.53 -5.08
N SER A 136 12.93 19.66 -5.57
CA SER A 136 11.50 19.98 -5.66
C SER A 136 10.78 19.84 -4.32
N ALA A 137 11.22 18.90 -3.48
CA ALA A 137 10.56 18.55 -2.21
C ALA A 137 11.09 19.33 -0.99
N SER A 138 12.30 19.93 -1.06
CA SER A 138 12.98 20.58 0.07
C SER A 138 12.19 21.71 0.72
N ILE A 139 11.30 22.37 -0.04
CA ILE A 139 10.42 23.40 0.55
C ILE A 139 9.49 22.84 1.65
N TYR A 140 9.25 21.52 1.65
CA TYR A 140 8.51 20.78 2.67
C TYR A 140 9.44 20.15 3.73
N GLY A 141 10.77 20.28 3.56
CA GLY A 141 11.84 20.02 4.52
C GLY A 141 11.85 18.62 5.11
N SER A 142 11.71 18.58 6.42
CA SER A 142 11.89 17.42 7.29
C SER A 142 10.81 16.34 7.17
N ARG A 143 9.81 16.52 6.33
CA ARG A 143 8.75 15.54 6.06
C ARG A 143 8.80 14.98 4.66
N ALA A 144 9.79 15.44 3.84
CA ALA A 144 9.83 15.20 2.41
C ALA A 144 10.85 14.12 1.97
N ALA A 145 11.52 13.44 2.91
CA ALA A 145 12.55 12.44 2.60
C ALA A 145 12.04 11.29 1.72
N ASN A 146 10.77 10.94 1.85
CA ASN A 146 10.10 9.88 1.08
C ASN A 146 9.31 10.41 -0.12
N GLY A 147 9.56 11.68 -0.53
CA GLY A 147 8.84 12.35 -1.59
C GLY A 147 7.58 13.06 -1.12
N VAL A 148 7.00 13.86 -2.02
CA VAL A 148 5.80 14.65 -1.74
C VAL A 148 4.79 14.46 -2.86
N ILE A 149 3.53 14.24 -2.50
CA ILE A 149 2.40 14.19 -3.44
C ILE A 149 1.52 15.40 -3.18
N ILE A 150 1.47 16.30 -4.16
CA ILE A 150 0.62 17.49 -4.11
C ILE A 150 -0.67 17.20 -4.83
N ILE A 151 -1.77 17.36 -4.13
CA ILE A 151 -3.14 17.21 -4.64
C ILE A 151 -3.77 18.58 -4.66
N THR A 152 -4.14 19.02 -5.86
CA THR A 152 -4.91 20.25 -6.04
C THR A 152 -6.34 19.88 -6.38
N THR A 153 -7.30 20.50 -5.71
CA THR A 153 -8.69 20.22 -5.94
C THR A 153 -9.34 21.27 -6.87
N LYS A 154 -10.50 20.91 -7.43
CA LYS A 154 -11.24 21.74 -8.36
C LYS A 154 -11.65 23.05 -7.70
N LYS A 155 -11.56 24.14 -8.47
CA LYS A 155 -11.99 25.47 -8.09
C LYS A 155 -13.11 25.96 -9.00
N GLY A 156 -13.86 26.95 -8.57
CA GLY A 156 -14.81 27.64 -9.42
C GLY A 156 -14.08 28.26 -10.62
N LYS A 157 -14.73 28.26 -11.79
CA LYS A 157 -14.21 28.85 -13.02
C LYS A 157 -15.08 30.04 -13.41
N ASP A 158 -14.46 31.12 -13.93
CA ASP A 158 -15.19 32.25 -14.47
C ASP A 158 -16.14 31.79 -15.58
N GLY A 159 -17.39 32.23 -15.51
CA GLY A 159 -18.42 31.90 -16.49
C GLY A 159 -19.78 31.60 -15.89
N LYS A 160 -20.64 30.96 -16.68
CA LYS A 160 -21.94 30.50 -16.22
C LYS A 160 -21.83 29.43 -15.15
N VAL A 161 -22.86 29.27 -14.34
CA VAL A 161 -22.99 28.13 -13.42
C VAL A 161 -22.95 26.85 -14.22
N ARG A 162 -22.08 25.96 -13.84
CA ARG A 162 -21.95 24.61 -14.41
C ARG A 162 -22.25 23.60 -13.34
N ILE A 163 -23.09 22.63 -13.68
CA ILE A 163 -23.42 21.49 -12.84
C ILE A 163 -22.91 20.23 -13.54
N ASP A 164 -22.05 19.48 -12.88
CA ASP A 164 -21.61 18.18 -13.35
C ASP A 164 -22.20 17.08 -12.46
N PHE A 165 -22.73 16.03 -13.08
CA PHE A 165 -23.24 14.82 -12.44
C PHE A 165 -22.51 13.60 -12.97
N ASP A 166 -21.85 12.85 -12.10
CA ASP A 166 -21.15 11.62 -12.39
C ASP A 166 -21.80 10.46 -11.61
N ALA A 167 -22.16 9.39 -12.30
CA ALA A 167 -22.73 8.19 -11.72
C ALA A 167 -22.03 6.95 -12.26
N SER A 168 -21.72 5.99 -11.41
CA SER A 168 -21.23 4.67 -11.84
C SER A 168 -21.69 3.56 -10.93
N ILE A 169 -21.87 2.38 -11.54
CA ILE A 169 -22.18 1.14 -10.86
C ILE A 169 -21.21 0.08 -11.36
N ALA A 170 -20.55 -0.63 -10.45
CA ALA A 170 -19.65 -1.72 -10.79
C ALA A 170 -20.02 -3.01 -10.06
N VAL A 171 -19.94 -4.11 -10.78
CA VAL A 171 -19.99 -5.46 -10.21
C VAL A 171 -18.56 -5.93 -10.00
N GLN A 172 -18.28 -6.41 -8.80
CA GLN A 172 -17.02 -7.01 -8.41
C GLN A 172 -17.16 -8.54 -8.36
N THR A 173 -16.17 -9.23 -8.87
CA THR A 173 -16.12 -10.68 -8.77
C THR A 173 -14.72 -11.14 -8.37
N TYR A 174 -14.66 -12.32 -7.82
CA TYR A 174 -13.39 -12.95 -7.46
C TYR A 174 -12.64 -13.34 -8.74
N ALA A 175 -11.47 -12.71 -8.99
CA ALA A 175 -10.74 -12.91 -10.24
C ALA A 175 -10.03 -14.27 -10.29
N HIS A 176 -9.38 -14.67 -9.19
CA HIS A 176 -8.63 -15.92 -9.09
C HIS A 176 -8.88 -16.56 -7.73
N LYS A 177 -9.43 -17.79 -7.75
CA LYS A 177 -9.59 -18.61 -6.55
C LYS A 177 -8.32 -19.41 -6.31
N MET A 178 -7.96 -19.56 -5.03
CA MET A 178 -7.01 -20.57 -4.66
C MET A 178 -7.69 -21.95 -4.67
N GLU A 179 -7.07 -22.90 -5.35
CA GLU A 179 -7.56 -24.27 -5.36
C GLU A 179 -7.12 -25.00 -4.09
N VAL A 180 -8.09 -25.37 -3.25
CA VAL A 180 -7.91 -26.18 -2.06
C VAL A 180 -8.51 -27.57 -2.27
N LEU A 181 -8.10 -28.52 -1.44
CA LEU A 181 -8.63 -29.87 -1.48
C LEU A 181 -10.12 -29.88 -1.12
N ASN A 182 -10.91 -30.65 -1.87
CA ASN A 182 -12.27 -31.03 -1.46
C ASN A 182 -12.21 -32.17 -0.44
N ALA A 183 -13.35 -32.59 0.13
CA ALA A 183 -13.38 -33.59 1.19
C ALA A 183 -12.79 -34.94 0.74
N LYS A 184 -13.05 -35.38 -0.49
CA LYS A 184 -12.49 -36.64 -1.02
C LYS A 184 -10.99 -36.52 -1.28
N GLU A 185 -10.56 -35.42 -1.90
CA GLU A 185 -9.13 -35.13 -2.17
C GLU A 185 -8.34 -34.99 -0.88
N PHE A 186 -8.92 -34.33 0.15
CA PHE A 186 -8.34 -34.27 1.49
C PHE A 186 -8.11 -35.66 2.08
N GLY A 187 -9.13 -36.51 2.01
CA GLY A 187 -8.99 -37.91 2.45
C GLY A 187 -7.91 -38.67 1.70
N GLN A 188 -7.79 -38.48 0.38
CA GLN A 188 -6.74 -39.09 -0.44
C GLN A 188 -5.32 -38.64 -0.01
N VAL A 189 -5.13 -37.34 0.19
CA VAL A 189 -3.85 -36.76 0.63
C VAL A 189 -3.50 -37.23 2.04
N MET A 190 -4.49 -37.30 2.94
CA MET A 190 -4.29 -37.79 4.29
C MET A 190 -3.90 -39.27 4.29
N TRP A 191 -4.57 -40.12 3.49
CA TRP A 191 -4.20 -41.52 3.30
C TRP A 191 -2.73 -41.67 2.88
N GLN A 192 -2.31 -40.87 1.88
CA GLN A 192 -0.93 -40.91 1.39
C GLN A 192 0.07 -40.54 2.50
N GLY A 193 -0.24 -39.55 3.31
CA GLY A 193 0.63 -39.14 4.44
C GLY A 193 0.79 -40.24 5.48
N TYR A 194 -0.30 -40.88 5.88
CA TYR A 194 -0.25 -42.00 6.83
C TYR A 194 0.56 -43.18 6.30
N VAL A 195 0.32 -43.53 5.03
CA VAL A 195 1.05 -44.63 4.38
C VAL A 195 2.53 -44.33 4.22
N ASN A 196 2.88 -43.09 3.84
CA ASN A 196 4.30 -42.67 3.72
C ASN A 196 5.03 -42.76 5.05
N ASP A 197 4.34 -42.50 6.16
CA ASP A 197 4.90 -42.57 7.53
C ASP A 197 4.79 -43.97 8.16
N GLY A 198 4.29 -44.97 7.43
CA GLY A 198 4.09 -46.33 7.93
C GLY A 198 2.98 -46.47 8.99
N LEU A 199 2.04 -45.53 9.00
CA LEU A 199 0.91 -45.51 9.93
C LEU A 199 -0.34 -46.15 9.29
N ASP A 200 -1.26 -46.66 10.11
CA ASP A 200 -2.56 -47.13 9.59
C ASP A 200 -3.48 -45.94 9.24
N PRO A 201 -3.85 -45.75 7.95
CA PRO A 201 -4.72 -44.65 7.57
C PRO A 201 -6.09 -44.69 8.24
N ASN A 202 -6.58 -45.86 8.62
CA ASN A 202 -7.87 -46.01 9.33
C ASN A 202 -7.85 -45.54 10.79
N SER A 203 -6.69 -45.17 11.33
CA SER A 203 -6.53 -44.57 12.67
C SER A 203 -6.62 -43.02 12.66
N ASN A 204 -7.13 -42.41 11.60
CA ASN A 204 -7.08 -40.96 11.36
C ASN A 204 -7.92 -40.08 12.30
N GLY A 205 -8.91 -40.61 12.97
CA GLY A 205 -9.75 -39.84 13.91
C GLY A 205 -10.77 -38.88 13.25
N LEU A 206 -10.78 -38.71 11.89
CA LEU A 206 -11.67 -37.79 11.17
C LEU A 206 -12.88 -38.47 10.54
N GLY A 207 -13.09 -39.75 10.77
CA GLY A 207 -14.21 -40.51 10.20
C GLY A 207 -13.98 -41.01 8.79
N TYR A 208 -12.82 -40.82 8.18
CA TYR A 208 -12.44 -41.41 6.91
C TYR A 208 -12.15 -42.91 7.10
N LYS A 209 -12.57 -43.68 6.12
CA LYS A 209 -12.32 -45.14 6.05
C LYS A 209 -11.76 -45.45 4.67
N TYR A 210 -10.65 -46.18 4.68
CA TYR A 210 -9.87 -46.51 3.50
C TYR A 210 -9.92 -48.00 3.22
N ASP A 211 -10.27 -48.35 1.98
CA ASP A 211 -9.98 -49.66 1.40
C ASP A 211 -8.72 -49.53 0.56
N TRP A 212 -7.65 -50.20 0.93
CA TRP A 212 -6.36 -50.12 0.29
C TRP A 212 -5.57 -51.40 0.36
N THR A 213 -4.66 -51.62 -0.57
CA THR A 213 -3.85 -52.84 -0.69
C THR A 213 -2.45 -52.50 -1.15
N TYR A 214 -1.57 -53.51 -1.19
CA TYR A 214 -0.27 -53.42 -1.87
C TYR A 214 -0.36 -54.03 -3.25
N ASN A 215 0.25 -53.39 -4.27
CA ASN A 215 0.41 -53.95 -5.59
C ASN A 215 1.54 -55.02 -5.61
N ALA A 216 1.77 -55.66 -6.77
CA ALA A 216 2.82 -56.66 -6.95
C ALA A 216 4.25 -56.17 -6.71
N GLN A 217 4.46 -54.84 -6.73
CA GLN A 217 5.74 -54.16 -6.46
C GLN A 217 5.86 -53.72 -5.00
N GLY A 218 4.92 -54.09 -4.14
CA GLY A 218 4.89 -53.69 -2.73
C GLY A 218 4.51 -52.22 -2.48
N GLN A 219 3.97 -51.53 -3.49
CA GLN A 219 3.52 -50.14 -3.38
C GLN A 219 2.08 -50.06 -2.89
N PRO A 220 1.73 -49.13 -2.01
CA PRO A 220 0.36 -48.99 -1.52
C PRO A 220 -0.55 -48.45 -2.64
N VAL A 221 -1.75 -49.01 -2.73
CA VAL A 221 -2.80 -48.62 -3.69
C VAL A 221 -4.10 -48.36 -2.97
N LEU A 222 -4.63 -47.18 -3.12
CA LEU A 222 -5.92 -46.79 -2.59
C LEU A 222 -7.04 -47.27 -3.54
N ASN A 223 -7.90 -48.17 -3.05
CA ASN A 223 -9.03 -48.71 -3.82
C ASN A 223 -10.29 -47.84 -3.68
N ASN A 224 -10.58 -47.43 -2.45
CA ASN A 224 -11.75 -46.61 -2.13
C ASN A 224 -11.58 -45.75 -0.90
N ILE A 225 -12.27 -44.62 -0.89
CA ILE A 225 -12.40 -43.72 0.26
C ILE A 225 -13.88 -43.58 0.57
N SER A 226 -14.25 -43.81 1.81
CA SER A 226 -15.59 -43.51 2.32
C SER A 226 -15.45 -42.67 3.60
N MET A 227 -16.54 -42.04 3.99
CA MET A 227 -16.60 -41.25 5.22
C MET A 227 -17.81 -41.66 6.05
N SER A 228 -17.71 -41.59 7.36
CA SER A 228 -18.83 -41.77 8.27
C SER A 228 -19.94 -40.78 7.94
N LYS A 229 -21.20 -41.18 8.04
CA LYS A 229 -22.35 -40.30 7.78
C LYS A 229 -22.38 -39.09 8.72
N TYR A 230 -21.95 -39.26 9.95
CA TYR A 230 -21.79 -38.21 10.96
C TYR A 230 -20.36 -38.23 11.46
N LEU A 231 -19.85 -37.08 11.75
CA LEU A 231 -18.47 -36.87 12.23
C LEU A 231 -18.36 -36.93 13.76
N ASP A 232 -19.49 -36.76 14.46
CA ASP A 232 -19.63 -36.81 15.89
C ASP A 232 -20.46 -38.04 16.34
N ALA A 233 -20.25 -38.44 17.61
CA ALA A 233 -21.01 -39.54 18.21
C ALA A 233 -22.49 -39.19 18.45
N ALA A 234 -22.82 -37.93 18.59
CA ALA A 234 -24.18 -37.44 18.80
C ALA A 234 -25.03 -37.47 17.52
N GLY A 235 -24.42 -37.60 16.35
CA GLY A 235 -25.13 -37.59 15.04
C GLY A 235 -25.70 -36.23 14.66
N THR A 236 -25.06 -35.16 15.15
CA THR A 236 -25.48 -33.78 14.89
C THR A 236 -24.66 -33.10 13.78
N THR A 237 -23.43 -33.53 13.53
CA THR A 237 -22.52 -32.99 12.53
C THR A 237 -22.41 -33.94 11.34
N PRO A 238 -23.20 -33.77 10.28
CA PRO A 238 -23.11 -34.61 9.09
C PRO A 238 -21.80 -34.39 8.36
N ALA A 239 -21.24 -35.43 7.74
CA ALA A 239 -20.13 -35.29 6.82
C ALA A 239 -20.57 -34.49 5.57
N ALA A 240 -19.71 -33.58 5.10
CA ALA A 240 -19.97 -32.66 4.01
C ALA A 240 -18.82 -32.62 2.99
N ASP A 241 -19.02 -31.84 1.96
CA ASP A 241 -17.98 -31.40 1.02
C ASP A 241 -18.18 -29.90 0.77
N THR A 242 -17.74 -29.09 1.72
CA THR A 242 -18.01 -27.65 1.78
C THR A 242 -16.96 -26.84 1.04
N ASP A 243 -17.36 -26.09 0.01
CA ASP A 243 -16.53 -25.03 -0.61
C ASP A 243 -16.59 -23.77 0.28
N TRP A 244 -15.69 -23.66 1.22
CA TRP A 244 -15.63 -22.55 2.18
C TRP A 244 -15.41 -21.18 1.51
N PHE A 245 -14.78 -21.12 0.32
CA PHE A 245 -14.70 -19.90 -0.45
C PHE A 245 -16.06 -19.48 -0.98
N ALA A 246 -16.84 -20.42 -1.51
CA ALA A 246 -18.17 -20.11 -2.02
C ALA A 246 -19.12 -19.65 -0.89
N GLU A 247 -19.05 -20.28 0.28
CA GLU A 247 -19.91 -19.93 1.43
C GLU A 247 -19.56 -18.55 2.04
N THR A 248 -18.32 -18.09 1.89
CA THR A 248 -17.83 -16.87 2.53
C THR A 248 -17.64 -15.69 1.59
N THR A 249 -17.83 -15.89 0.28
CA THR A 249 -17.65 -14.84 -0.74
C THR A 249 -18.94 -14.62 -1.54
N ARG A 250 -19.03 -13.41 -2.11
CA ARG A 250 -20.14 -12.98 -2.96
C ARG A 250 -19.65 -12.13 -4.14
N ASN A 251 -20.51 -11.89 -5.11
CA ASN A 251 -20.32 -10.80 -6.04
C ASN A 251 -20.56 -9.47 -5.30
N GLY A 252 -19.54 -8.62 -5.28
CA GLY A 252 -19.61 -7.30 -4.68
C GLY A 252 -20.28 -6.28 -5.59
N LEU A 253 -20.71 -5.14 -5.00
CA LEU A 253 -21.34 -4.04 -5.72
C LEU A 253 -20.75 -2.71 -5.28
N ILE A 254 -20.23 -1.95 -6.25
CA ILE A 254 -19.81 -0.56 -6.05
C ILE A 254 -20.86 0.37 -6.64
N GLN A 255 -21.22 1.40 -5.89
CA GLN A 255 -22.07 2.50 -6.32
C GLN A 255 -21.36 3.81 -6.02
N GLN A 256 -21.29 4.70 -6.99
CA GLN A 256 -20.69 6.02 -6.84
C GLN A 256 -21.56 7.06 -7.54
N TYR A 257 -21.86 8.14 -6.81
CA TYR A 257 -22.64 9.28 -7.32
C TYR A 257 -21.94 10.54 -6.87
N ASN A 258 -21.76 11.48 -7.77
CA ASN A 258 -21.15 12.78 -7.49
C ASN A 258 -21.91 13.89 -8.22
N VAL A 259 -22.20 14.97 -7.48
CA VAL A 259 -22.75 16.21 -8.03
C VAL A 259 -21.80 17.34 -7.69
N SER A 260 -21.42 18.13 -8.67
CA SER A 260 -20.62 19.33 -8.40
C SER A 260 -21.20 20.56 -9.10
N LEU A 261 -21.04 21.72 -8.45
CA LEU A 261 -21.46 23.03 -8.94
C LEU A 261 -20.25 23.94 -8.95
N SER A 262 -19.95 24.51 -10.10
CA SER A 262 -18.88 25.47 -10.32
C SER A 262 -19.42 26.78 -10.82
N ASN A 263 -19.02 27.86 -10.19
CA ASN A 263 -19.40 29.23 -10.58
C ASN A 263 -18.22 30.18 -10.40
N GLY A 264 -18.19 31.25 -11.16
CA GLY A 264 -17.20 32.29 -11.04
C GLY A 264 -17.62 33.61 -11.63
N SER A 265 -17.13 34.69 -11.03
CA SER A 265 -17.32 36.06 -11.46
C SER A 265 -16.02 36.86 -11.25
N GLU A 266 -16.01 38.12 -11.68
CA GLU A 266 -14.87 39.02 -11.41
C GLU A 266 -14.56 39.16 -9.90
N ARG A 267 -15.56 38.99 -9.01
CA ARG A 267 -15.42 39.16 -7.57
C ARG A 267 -14.98 37.91 -6.85
N GLY A 268 -15.21 36.73 -7.41
CA GLY A 268 -14.85 35.49 -6.78
C GLY A 268 -15.30 34.25 -7.52
N THR A 269 -14.77 33.12 -7.08
CA THR A 269 -15.09 31.81 -7.63
C THR A 269 -15.56 30.88 -6.51
N SER A 270 -16.48 29.96 -6.81
CA SER A 270 -16.99 28.96 -5.86
C SER A 270 -17.13 27.61 -6.54
N PHE A 271 -16.77 26.58 -5.82
CA PHE A 271 -16.96 25.18 -6.18
C PHE A 271 -17.58 24.45 -5.00
N PHE A 272 -18.64 23.71 -5.24
CA PHE A 272 -19.29 22.82 -4.27
C PHE A 272 -19.40 21.44 -4.87
N SER A 273 -19.20 20.40 -4.08
CA SER A 273 -19.48 19.02 -4.48
C SER A 273 -20.09 18.21 -3.33
N LEU A 274 -20.92 17.25 -3.73
CA LEU A 274 -21.48 16.22 -2.87
C LEU A 274 -21.18 14.88 -3.51
N GLY A 275 -20.60 13.96 -2.75
CA GLY A 275 -20.24 12.63 -3.20
C GLY A 275 -20.78 11.54 -2.28
N TYR A 276 -21.25 10.46 -2.89
CA TYR A 276 -21.61 9.21 -2.24
C TYR A 276 -20.86 8.06 -2.87
N TYR A 277 -20.27 7.21 -2.05
CA TYR A 277 -19.60 5.99 -2.48
C TYR A 277 -19.97 4.85 -1.55
N LYS A 278 -20.36 3.71 -2.11
CA LYS A 278 -20.59 2.46 -1.37
C LYS A 278 -19.95 1.30 -2.08
N ASN A 279 -19.19 0.50 -1.37
CA ASN A 279 -18.59 -0.73 -1.84
C ASN A 279 -19.00 -1.88 -0.90
N LYS A 280 -19.86 -2.75 -1.38
CA LYS A 280 -20.10 -4.05 -0.75
C LYS A 280 -19.05 -5.02 -1.27
N GLY A 281 -18.07 -5.38 -0.42
CA GLY A 281 -16.93 -6.21 -0.79
C GLY A 281 -17.31 -7.63 -1.22
N ILE A 282 -16.33 -8.33 -1.79
CA ILE A 282 -16.44 -9.72 -2.24
C ILE A 282 -16.40 -10.73 -1.09
N ILE A 283 -15.86 -10.38 0.08
CA ILE A 283 -15.99 -11.17 1.31
C ILE A 283 -17.30 -10.77 1.98
N ASN A 284 -18.11 -11.76 2.39
CA ASN A 284 -19.36 -11.52 3.08
C ASN A 284 -19.14 -10.62 4.31
N SER A 285 -20.15 -9.84 4.69
CA SER A 285 -20.14 -8.81 5.74
C SER A 285 -19.20 -7.62 5.54
N SER A 286 -18.13 -7.70 4.72
CA SER A 286 -17.25 -6.55 4.49
C SER A 286 -17.90 -5.49 3.61
N ASP A 287 -17.85 -4.24 4.04
CA ASP A 287 -18.32 -3.10 3.25
C ASP A 287 -17.60 -1.80 3.64
N PHE A 288 -17.69 -0.79 2.77
CA PHE A 288 -17.23 0.57 3.01
C PHE A 288 -18.24 1.55 2.40
N GLU A 289 -18.57 2.59 3.14
CA GLU A 289 -19.46 3.67 2.70
C GLU A 289 -18.87 5.02 3.03
N ARG A 290 -18.95 5.97 2.10
CA ARG A 290 -18.47 7.34 2.27
C ARG A 290 -19.48 8.35 1.76
N TYR A 291 -19.74 9.36 2.58
CA TYR A 291 -20.37 10.62 2.22
C TYR A 291 -19.31 11.71 2.25
N SER A 292 -19.22 12.51 1.22
CA SER A 292 -18.28 13.63 1.14
C SER A 292 -18.98 14.91 0.71
N ALA A 293 -18.61 16.01 1.34
CA ALA A 293 -19.01 17.35 0.93
C ALA A 293 -17.76 18.22 0.83
N ARG A 294 -17.63 18.98 -0.24
CA ARG A 294 -16.51 19.89 -0.45
C ARG A 294 -16.99 21.28 -0.83
N MET A 295 -16.29 22.29 -0.30
CA MET A 295 -16.48 23.69 -0.62
C MET A 295 -15.11 24.34 -0.83
N ASN A 296 -14.92 25.01 -1.97
CA ASN A 296 -13.75 25.82 -2.27
C ASN A 296 -14.24 27.16 -2.78
N THR A 297 -13.98 28.23 -2.03
CA THR A 297 -14.35 29.57 -2.47
C THR A 297 -13.19 30.54 -2.35
N GLU A 298 -13.18 31.53 -3.20
CA GLU A 298 -12.19 32.61 -3.22
C GLU A 298 -12.89 33.94 -3.55
N TYR A 299 -12.71 34.95 -2.69
CA TYR A 299 -13.29 36.28 -2.84
C TYR A 299 -12.22 37.37 -2.85
N LYS A 300 -12.31 38.27 -3.82
CA LYS A 300 -11.48 39.47 -3.98
C LYS A 300 -12.14 40.60 -3.18
N LEU A 301 -11.75 40.73 -1.89
CA LEU A 301 -12.41 41.64 -0.95
C LEU A 301 -12.14 43.12 -1.27
N LEU A 302 -10.91 43.43 -1.69
CA LEU A 302 -10.51 44.82 -1.96
C LEU A 302 -9.78 44.89 -3.29
N LYS A 303 -10.30 45.73 -4.19
CA LYS A 303 -9.71 46.04 -5.48
C LYS A 303 -9.40 47.56 -5.56
N ILE A 304 -8.15 47.89 -5.85
CA ILE A 304 -7.71 49.29 -6.01
C ILE A 304 -7.00 49.38 -7.39
N ASN A 305 -7.41 50.34 -8.23
CA ASN A 305 -6.86 50.55 -9.57
C ASN A 305 -6.77 49.22 -10.38
N ASP A 306 -7.87 48.46 -10.42
CA ASP A 306 -7.98 47.16 -11.11
C ASP A 306 -7.08 46.05 -10.58
N LYS A 307 -6.38 46.26 -9.46
CA LYS A 307 -5.59 45.23 -8.78
C LYS A 307 -6.33 44.70 -7.56
N ASN A 308 -6.35 43.37 -7.42
CA ASN A 308 -6.84 42.70 -6.22
C ASN A 308 -5.81 42.89 -5.11
N LEU A 309 -6.08 43.81 -4.17
CA LEU A 309 -5.21 44.06 -3.04
C LEU A 309 -5.36 42.98 -1.98
N VAL A 310 -6.59 42.56 -1.70
CA VAL A 310 -6.90 41.58 -0.67
C VAL A 310 -7.82 40.51 -1.23
N THR A 311 -7.42 39.26 -1.11
CA THR A 311 -8.20 38.07 -1.46
C THR A 311 -8.29 37.16 -0.23
N VAL A 312 -9.48 36.66 0.09
CA VAL A 312 -9.71 35.65 1.11
C VAL A 312 -10.31 34.42 0.43
N GLY A 313 -9.98 33.25 0.95
CA GLY A 313 -10.60 32.02 0.46
C GLY A 313 -10.48 30.90 1.46
N GLU A 314 -11.23 29.85 1.19
CA GLU A 314 -11.18 28.61 1.94
C GLU A 314 -11.26 27.40 1.02
N HIS A 315 -10.78 26.28 1.56
CA HIS A 315 -10.94 24.95 0.99
C HIS A 315 -11.36 24.02 2.14
N PHE A 316 -12.59 23.53 2.15
CA PHE A 316 -13.08 22.62 3.18
C PHE A 316 -13.65 21.34 2.60
N THR A 317 -13.32 20.23 3.24
CA THR A 317 -13.91 18.92 2.98
C THR A 317 -14.44 18.36 4.30
N LEU A 318 -15.66 17.86 4.27
CA LEU A 318 -16.28 17.09 5.33
C LEU A 318 -16.54 15.68 4.79
N ASN A 319 -16.01 14.66 5.47
CA ASN A 319 -16.22 13.27 5.13
C ASN A 319 -16.80 12.52 6.31
N ARG A 320 -17.75 11.62 6.01
CA ARG A 320 -18.15 10.56 6.92
C ARG A 320 -17.93 9.23 6.21
N THR A 321 -17.13 8.36 6.82
CA THR A 321 -17.00 6.97 6.37
C THR A 321 -17.54 6.02 7.41
N SER A 322 -17.98 4.87 6.94
CA SER A 322 -18.43 3.76 7.77
C SER A 322 -17.99 2.45 7.13
N GLU A 323 -17.41 1.55 7.90
CA GLU A 323 -16.80 0.33 7.37
C GLU A 323 -16.99 -0.86 8.32
N VAL A 324 -17.22 -2.03 7.73
CA VAL A 324 -16.99 -3.33 8.37
C VAL A 324 -15.78 -3.96 7.70
N VAL A 325 -14.71 -4.11 8.45
CA VAL A 325 -13.46 -4.73 7.97
C VAL A 325 -13.58 -6.25 8.10
N ALA A 326 -13.14 -6.98 7.08
CA ALA A 326 -13.05 -8.44 7.20
C ALA A 326 -12.11 -8.84 8.35
N PRO A 327 -12.43 -9.88 9.14
CA PRO A 327 -11.61 -10.29 10.28
C PRO A 327 -10.15 -10.57 9.89
N GLY A 328 -9.21 -10.19 10.74
CA GLY A 328 -7.80 -10.52 10.53
C GLY A 328 -7.56 -12.02 10.37
N GLY A 329 -6.68 -12.42 9.44
CA GLY A 329 -6.41 -13.84 9.16
C GLY A 329 -7.60 -14.62 8.58
N PHE A 330 -8.64 -13.92 8.10
CA PHE A 330 -9.88 -14.56 7.60
C PHE A 330 -9.61 -15.50 6.43
N LEU A 331 -8.83 -15.08 5.42
CA LEU A 331 -8.52 -15.96 4.27
C LEU A 331 -7.71 -17.19 4.66
N GLN A 332 -6.79 -17.06 5.60
CA GLN A 332 -6.08 -18.22 6.15
C GLN A 332 -7.06 -19.19 6.84
N ASN A 333 -8.02 -18.67 7.59
CA ASN A 333 -9.06 -19.49 8.21
C ASN A 333 -9.91 -20.23 7.17
N VAL A 334 -10.33 -19.56 6.09
CA VAL A 334 -11.09 -20.16 4.97
C VAL A 334 -10.31 -21.27 4.27
N LEU A 335 -9.00 -21.04 4.01
CA LEU A 335 -8.13 -22.00 3.37
C LEU A 335 -7.93 -23.25 4.22
N GLN A 336 -7.77 -23.06 5.53
CA GLN A 336 -7.40 -24.12 6.45
C GLN A 336 -8.59 -24.88 7.04
N PHE A 337 -9.81 -24.33 6.95
CA PHE A 337 -10.96 -25.01 7.52
C PHE A 337 -11.29 -26.28 6.70
N ASN A 338 -11.51 -27.40 7.41
CA ASN A 338 -11.61 -28.71 6.78
C ASN A 338 -12.90 -28.83 5.94
N PRO A 339 -12.83 -29.25 4.67
CA PRO A 339 -13.97 -29.33 3.76
C PRO A 339 -15.00 -30.39 4.14
N SER A 340 -14.63 -31.38 4.96
CA SER A 340 -15.57 -32.38 5.42
C SER A 340 -16.54 -31.92 6.51
N LEU A 341 -16.29 -30.74 7.10
CA LEU A 341 -17.19 -30.10 8.03
C LEU A 341 -18.31 -29.34 7.28
N PRO A 342 -19.58 -29.42 7.73
CA PRO A 342 -20.68 -28.64 7.16
C PRO A 342 -20.69 -27.21 7.70
N VAL A 343 -21.45 -26.30 7.07
CA VAL A 343 -21.70 -24.97 7.63
C VAL A 343 -22.56 -25.05 8.88
N TYR A 344 -23.59 -25.88 8.84
CA TYR A 344 -24.56 -26.05 9.94
C TYR A 344 -24.68 -27.51 10.37
N THR A 345 -24.93 -27.71 11.64
CA THR A 345 -25.36 -28.97 12.23
C THR A 345 -26.80 -29.28 11.83
N THR A 346 -27.28 -30.49 12.15
CA THR A 346 -28.66 -30.93 11.85
C THR A 346 -29.74 -30.14 12.60
N ASP A 347 -29.39 -29.51 13.71
CA ASP A 347 -30.28 -28.64 14.51
C ASP A 347 -30.12 -27.15 14.16
N GLY A 348 -29.38 -26.83 13.08
CA GLY A 348 -29.27 -25.47 12.54
C GLY A 348 -28.28 -24.54 13.24
N GLN A 349 -27.47 -25.07 14.15
CA GLN A 349 -26.37 -24.30 14.75
C GLN A 349 -25.18 -24.30 13.80
N TYR A 350 -24.22 -23.33 14.00
CA TYR A 350 -22.96 -23.39 13.26
C TYR A 350 -22.18 -24.65 13.65
N ALA A 351 -21.77 -25.43 12.65
CA ALA A 351 -20.92 -26.58 12.89
C ALA A 351 -19.47 -26.14 13.14
N GLY A 352 -18.80 -26.88 13.95
CA GLY A 352 -17.39 -26.68 14.25
C GLY A 352 -16.59 -27.97 14.29
N PRO A 353 -15.33 -27.92 14.70
CA PRO A 353 -14.47 -29.09 14.86
C PRO A 353 -15.08 -30.11 15.83
N VAL A 354 -14.96 -31.37 15.47
CA VAL A 354 -15.37 -32.51 16.29
C VAL A 354 -14.26 -33.57 16.28
N GLY A 355 -14.11 -34.34 17.32
CA GLY A 355 -13.11 -35.41 17.42
C GLY A 355 -11.68 -34.91 17.08
N GLY A 356 -11.05 -35.49 16.08
CA GLY A 356 -9.67 -35.18 15.68
C GLY A 356 -9.49 -33.94 14.80
N TYR A 357 -10.54 -33.10 14.59
CA TYR A 357 -10.44 -31.87 13.83
C TYR A 357 -9.76 -30.76 14.62
N PRO A 358 -8.96 -29.90 13.95
CA PRO A 358 -8.28 -28.80 14.62
C PRO A 358 -9.24 -27.73 15.10
N ASP A 359 -8.98 -27.15 16.27
CA ASP A 359 -9.76 -26.04 16.83
C ASP A 359 -9.66 -24.79 15.97
N ARG A 360 -10.70 -24.56 15.16
CA ARG A 360 -10.88 -23.39 14.32
C ARG A 360 -12.33 -22.98 14.32
N GLU A 361 -12.58 -21.69 14.36
CA GLU A 361 -13.94 -21.15 14.22
C GLU A 361 -14.45 -21.36 12.79
N ASN A 362 -15.74 -21.67 12.66
CA ASN A 362 -16.45 -21.74 11.39
C ASN A 362 -16.32 -20.40 10.65
N PRO A 363 -15.81 -20.37 9.40
CA PRO A 363 -15.60 -19.13 8.67
C PRO A 363 -16.86 -18.30 8.45
N VAL A 364 -18.02 -18.95 8.23
CA VAL A 364 -19.30 -18.24 8.05
C VAL A 364 -19.75 -17.60 9.35
N ALA A 365 -19.73 -18.36 10.45
CA ALA A 365 -20.09 -17.86 11.78
C ALA A 365 -19.18 -16.68 12.22
N ARG A 366 -17.89 -16.76 11.89
CA ARG A 366 -16.94 -15.69 12.16
C ARG A 366 -17.28 -14.41 11.44
N LEU A 367 -17.73 -14.49 10.18
CA LEU A 367 -18.19 -13.32 9.41
C LEU A 367 -19.48 -12.73 9.97
N ASP A 368 -20.42 -13.58 10.36
CA ASP A 368 -21.69 -13.13 10.90
C ASP A 368 -21.49 -12.39 12.23
N ARG A 369 -20.71 -12.96 13.13
CA ARG A 369 -20.33 -12.27 14.40
C ARG A 369 -19.60 -10.95 14.18
N ASN A 370 -18.79 -10.85 13.11
CA ASN A 370 -18.06 -9.63 12.78
C ASN A 370 -18.93 -8.56 12.10
N SER A 371 -20.11 -8.90 11.60
CA SER A 371 -20.96 -7.97 10.83
C SER A 371 -21.38 -6.73 11.63
N ASP A 372 -21.45 -6.85 12.96
CA ASP A 372 -21.80 -5.77 13.89
C ASP A 372 -20.61 -4.87 14.26
N ASN A 373 -19.39 -5.30 13.98
CA ASN A 373 -18.15 -4.59 14.29
C ASN A 373 -17.87 -3.45 13.29
N ARG A 374 -18.81 -2.52 13.22
CA ARG A 374 -18.76 -1.37 12.33
C ARG A 374 -18.16 -0.18 13.04
N TYR A 375 -17.20 0.52 12.39
CA TYR A 375 -16.77 1.83 12.85
C TYR A 375 -17.35 2.95 11.99
N SER A 376 -17.47 4.13 12.60
CA SER A 376 -17.79 5.39 11.94
C SER A 376 -16.62 6.35 12.13
N TYR A 377 -16.24 6.99 11.04
CA TYR A 377 -15.14 7.92 11.01
C TYR A 377 -15.59 9.24 10.37
N TRP A 378 -15.40 10.33 11.10
CA TRP A 378 -15.66 11.69 10.64
C TRP A 378 -14.35 12.42 10.47
N ARG A 379 -14.18 13.13 9.37
CA ARG A 379 -13.01 13.95 9.12
C ARG A 379 -13.41 15.28 8.51
N THR A 380 -12.92 16.36 9.11
CA THR A 380 -12.96 17.71 8.57
C THR A 380 -11.54 18.12 8.22
N PHE A 381 -11.32 18.46 6.96
CA PHE A 381 -10.03 18.81 6.44
C PHE A 381 -10.13 20.07 5.58
N GLY A 382 -9.22 21.02 5.77
CA GLY A 382 -9.20 22.21 4.92
C GLY A 382 -8.36 23.35 5.48
N ASP A 383 -8.48 24.50 4.83
CA ASP A 383 -7.78 25.73 5.19
C ASP A 383 -8.60 26.98 4.91
N VAL A 384 -8.21 28.04 5.61
CA VAL A 384 -8.61 29.42 5.32
C VAL A 384 -7.34 30.21 5.02
N PHE A 385 -7.36 31.03 3.98
CA PHE A 385 -6.23 31.86 3.63
C PHE A 385 -6.60 33.30 3.36
N LEU A 386 -5.64 34.17 3.67
CA LEU A 386 -5.67 35.59 3.35
C LEU A 386 -4.45 35.90 2.47
N ASN A 387 -4.70 36.49 1.30
CA ASN A 387 -3.69 36.87 0.34
C ASN A 387 -3.70 38.39 0.13
N ILE A 388 -2.59 39.05 0.42
CA ILE A 388 -2.43 40.50 0.34
C ILE A 388 -1.38 40.86 -0.69
N ASN A 389 -1.71 41.70 -1.69
CA ASN A 389 -0.84 42.16 -2.74
C ASN A 389 -0.59 43.68 -2.61
N PRO A 390 0.20 44.14 -1.62
CA PRO A 390 0.36 45.57 -1.34
C PRO A 390 1.11 46.29 -2.48
N LEU A 391 1.98 45.60 -3.21
CA LEU A 391 2.70 46.10 -4.36
C LEU A 391 2.46 45.21 -5.59
N LYS A 392 2.85 45.67 -6.79
CA LYS A 392 2.62 44.93 -8.04
C LYS A 392 3.21 43.52 -8.02
N ASP A 393 4.39 43.39 -7.48
CA ASP A 393 5.21 42.17 -7.59
C ASP A 393 5.51 41.57 -6.19
N PHE A 394 4.83 42.07 -5.14
CA PHE A 394 4.99 41.60 -3.77
C PHE A 394 3.67 41.07 -3.23
N ASN A 395 3.71 39.87 -2.72
CA ASN A 395 2.57 39.11 -2.20
C ASN A 395 2.86 38.57 -0.80
N ILE A 396 1.89 38.69 0.10
CA ILE A 396 1.91 38.05 1.41
C ILE A 396 0.69 37.13 1.50
N LYS A 397 0.93 35.84 1.70
CA LYS A 397 -0.15 34.87 1.95
C LYS A 397 -0.01 34.28 3.34
N THR A 398 -1.08 34.31 4.13
CA THR A 398 -1.17 33.55 5.37
C THR A 398 -2.27 32.52 5.27
N THR A 399 -2.01 31.33 5.79
CA THR A 399 -2.94 30.19 5.72
C THR A 399 -3.01 29.53 7.10
N PHE A 400 -4.24 29.26 7.54
CA PHE A 400 -4.50 28.40 8.69
C PHE A 400 -5.23 27.15 8.20
N GLY A 401 -4.60 25.98 8.41
CA GLY A 401 -5.14 24.69 8.01
C GLY A 401 -5.49 23.82 9.21
N ILE A 402 -6.53 23.00 9.05
CA ILE A 402 -6.98 22.03 10.03
C ILE A 402 -7.21 20.67 9.38
N ASP A 403 -6.82 19.61 10.09
CA ASP A 403 -7.16 18.22 9.80
C ASP A 403 -7.62 17.60 11.12
N TYR A 404 -8.93 17.50 11.27
CA TYR A 404 -9.57 16.93 12.46
C TYR A 404 -10.30 15.66 12.08
N ALA A 405 -10.03 14.59 12.79
CA ALA A 405 -10.69 13.32 12.57
C ALA A 405 -11.15 12.70 13.89
N GLN A 406 -12.27 12.01 13.84
CA GLN A 406 -12.86 11.28 14.97
C GLN A 406 -13.32 9.91 14.49
N LYS A 407 -12.82 8.84 15.13
CA LYS A 407 -13.27 7.48 14.93
C LYS A 407 -14.04 6.99 16.14
N GLN A 408 -15.19 6.40 15.89
CA GLN A 408 -16.03 5.78 16.91
C GLN A 408 -16.30 4.34 16.51
N GLN A 409 -16.12 3.41 17.43
CA GLN A 409 -16.36 2.00 17.23
C GLN A 409 -16.94 1.36 18.46
N ARG A 410 -17.91 0.46 18.28
CA ARG A 410 -18.22 -0.58 19.24
C ARG A 410 -17.76 -1.91 18.68
N ILE A 411 -16.97 -2.63 19.46
CA ILE A 411 -16.43 -3.95 19.11
C ILE A 411 -17.18 -4.96 19.97
N PHE A 412 -17.96 -5.79 19.31
CA PHE A 412 -18.78 -6.83 19.96
C PHE A 412 -18.02 -8.14 19.98
N THR A 413 -18.02 -8.80 21.13
CA THR A 413 -17.56 -10.17 21.32
C THR A 413 -18.80 -11.01 21.62
N TYR A 414 -19.07 -11.98 20.77
CA TYR A 414 -20.17 -12.92 20.94
C TYR A 414 -19.65 -14.28 21.43
N PRO A 415 -20.45 -15.05 22.19
CA PRO A 415 -20.08 -16.41 22.54
C PRO A 415 -19.87 -17.28 21.29
N VAL A 416 -18.95 -18.20 21.37
CA VAL A 416 -18.69 -19.21 20.35
C VAL A 416 -19.08 -20.56 20.91
N THR A 417 -19.90 -21.33 20.17
CA THR A 417 -20.30 -22.70 20.48
C THR A 417 -20.29 -23.53 19.21
N GLU A 418 -19.10 -23.91 18.76
CA GLU A 418 -18.90 -24.58 17.48
C GLU A 418 -18.10 -25.87 17.69
N GLY A 419 -18.77 -26.96 17.95
CA GLY A 419 -18.13 -28.26 18.23
C GLY A 419 -17.21 -28.20 19.45
N THR A 420 -15.89 -28.42 19.27
CA THR A 420 -14.88 -28.31 20.35
C THR A 420 -14.47 -26.88 20.64
N VAL A 421 -14.74 -25.94 19.73
CA VAL A 421 -14.46 -24.51 19.93
C VAL A 421 -15.58 -23.90 20.74
N ALA A 422 -15.34 -23.61 22.00
CA ALA A 422 -16.30 -23.00 22.91
C ALA A 422 -15.65 -21.85 23.66
N ASN A 423 -16.29 -20.68 23.60
CA ASN A 423 -15.95 -19.53 24.44
C ASN A 423 -17.25 -18.86 24.88
N ALA A 424 -17.58 -18.91 26.13
CA ALA A 424 -18.80 -18.32 26.67
C ALA A 424 -18.70 -16.80 26.86
N THR A 425 -17.50 -16.22 26.68
CA THR A 425 -17.27 -14.79 26.88
C THR A 425 -18.08 -13.97 25.89
N ASN A 426 -18.85 -13.05 26.43
CA ASN A 426 -19.45 -11.98 25.63
C ASN A 426 -19.07 -10.63 26.20
N GLY A 427 -19.02 -9.62 25.34
CA GLY A 427 -18.60 -8.31 25.79
C GLY A 427 -18.74 -7.25 24.70
N VAL A 428 -18.59 -5.99 25.11
CA VAL A 428 -18.48 -4.84 24.19
C VAL A 428 -17.36 -3.92 24.65
N GLU A 429 -16.57 -3.48 23.69
CA GLU A 429 -15.65 -2.36 23.83
C GLU A 429 -16.16 -1.16 23.05
N ALA A 430 -16.43 -0.05 23.75
CA ALA A 430 -16.73 1.23 23.12
C ALA A 430 -15.46 2.06 23.06
N LYS A 431 -14.94 2.30 21.85
CA LYS A 431 -13.68 3.01 21.59
C LYS A 431 -13.92 4.30 20.85
N GLN A 432 -13.23 5.35 21.26
CA GLN A 432 -13.22 6.64 20.60
C GLN A 432 -11.78 7.13 20.42
N GLU A 433 -11.46 7.58 19.21
CA GLU A 433 -10.13 8.10 18.84
C GLU A 433 -10.32 9.48 18.20
N HIS A 434 -9.44 10.42 18.55
CA HIS A 434 -9.44 11.79 18.02
C HIS A 434 -8.04 12.11 17.52
N TRP A 435 -7.96 12.63 16.31
CA TRP A 435 -6.75 13.18 15.71
C TRP A 435 -7.00 14.64 15.41
N THR A 436 -6.16 15.52 15.95
CA THR A 436 -6.23 16.95 15.69
C THR A 436 -4.89 17.42 15.19
N LYS A 437 -4.88 17.94 14.00
CA LYS A 437 -3.71 18.57 13.41
C LYS A 437 -4.07 19.95 12.93
N TRP A 438 -3.29 20.94 13.30
CA TRP A 438 -3.39 22.26 12.73
C TRP A 438 -2.04 22.75 12.23
N MET A 439 -2.09 23.57 11.22
CA MET A 439 -0.94 24.29 10.73
C MET A 439 -1.25 25.75 10.52
N TRP A 440 -0.26 26.60 10.75
CA TRP A 440 -0.31 28.00 10.36
C TRP A 440 0.97 28.35 9.62
N ASN A 441 0.84 29.07 8.49
CA ASN A 441 2.00 29.62 7.80
C ASN A 441 1.75 31.07 7.36
N ALA A 442 2.86 31.80 7.20
CA ALA A 442 2.89 33.11 6.57
C ALA A 442 4.05 33.14 5.60
N ILE A 443 3.80 33.53 4.37
CA ILE A 443 4.73 33.47 3.26
C ILE A 443 4.72 34.83 2.55
N ALA A 444 5.91 35.45 2.41
CA ALA A 444 6.10 36.62 1.59
C ALA A 444 6.86 36.24 0.31
N THR A 445 6.34 36.67 -0.84
CA THR A 445 6.92 36.41 -2.17
C THR A 445 7.14 37.72 -2.91
N TYR A 446 8.31 37.89 -3.51
CA TYR A 446 8.64 39.01 -4.37
C TYR A 446 9.08 38.53 -5.73
N ALA A 447 8.41 38.99 -6.80
CA ALA A 447 8.73 38.69 -8.18
C ALA A 447 9.47 39.88 -8.80
N PHE A 448 10.53 39.60 -9.55
CA PHE A 448 11.32 40.61 -10.26
C PHE A 448 11.50 40.22 -11.71
N GLU A 449 11.20 41.17 -12.63
CA GLU A 449 11.42 40.97 -14.06
C GLU A 449 12.01 42.23 -14.67
N LYS A 450 13.22 42.11 -15.24
CA LYS A 450 13.88 43.24 -15.95
C LYS A 450 14.73 42.69 -17.10
N GLY A 451 14.32 42.98 -18.32
CA GLY A 451 15.02 42.51 -19.51
C GLY A 451 15.06 41.00 -19.59
N SER A 452 16.23 40.40 -19.66
CA SER A 452 16.44 38.96 -19.71
C SER A 452 16.45 38.29 -18.32
N HIS A 453 16.28 39.04 -17.25
CA HIS A 453 16.35 38.54 -15.88
C HIS A 453 14.96 38.42 -15.27
N ARG A 454 14.61 37.24 -14.82
CA ARG A 454 13.41 36.99 -14.01
C ARG A 454 13.83 36.25 -12.73
N ALA A 455 13.33 36.74 -11.60
CA ALA A 455 13.56 36.09 -10.32
C ALA A 455 12.28 36.13 -9.49
N ASP A 456 12.05 35.12 -8.71
CA ASP A 456 11.11 35.13 -7.60
C ASP A 456 11.80 34.65 -6.32
N ALA A 457 11.66 35.44 -5.28
CA ALA A 457 12.20 35.15 -3.94
C ALA A 457 11.02 34.97 -2.99
N MET A 458 11.13 33.97 -2.11
CA MET A 458 10.13 33.63 -1.12
C MET A 458 10.79 33.40 0.23
N VAL A 459 10.17 33.91 1.29
CA VAL A 459 10.51 33.59 2.68
C VAL A 459 9.25 33.24 3.43
N GLY A 460 9.33 32.33 4.37
CA GLY A 460 8.16 31.88 5.13
C GLY A 460 8.48 31.27 6.48
N ILE A 461 7.46 31.26 7.31
CA ILE A 461 7.39 30.56 8.59
C ILE A 461 6.20 29.61 8.57
N GLU A 462 6.36 28.44 9.19
CA GLU A 462 5.29 27.46 9.36
C GLU A 462 5.33 26.85 10.76
N LEU A 463 4.18 26.76 11.37
CA LEU A 463 3.95 26.11 12.67
C LEU A 463 2.98 24.95 12.44
N ASN A 464 3.30 23.77 12.98
CA ASN A 464 2.44 22.61 12.98
C ASN A 464 2.32 22.03 14.38
N ARG A 465 1.14 21.53 14.70
CA ARG A 465 0.89 20.71 15.89
C ARG A 465 -0.04 19.57 15.54
N GLU A 466 0.25 18.41 16.07
CA GLU A 466 -0.56 17.20 15.95
C GLU A 466 -0.74 16.60 17.34
N ASP A 467 -1.98 16.30 17.69
CA ASP A 467 -2.36 15.68 18.96
C ASP A 467 -3.30 14.50 18.64
N ASP A 468 -2.98 13.34 19.19
CA ASP A 468 -3.73 12.09 19.06
C ASP A 468 -4.18 11.67 20.47
N VAL A 469 -5.45 11.43 20.65
CA VAL A 469 -6.03 10.99 21.93
C VAL A 469 -7.03 9.88 21.67
N TRP A 470 -6.96 8.83 22.45
CA TRP A 470 -7.96 7.78 22.41
C TRP A 470 -8.33 7.30 23.80
N PHE A 471 -9.55 6.79 23.93
CA PHE A 471 -10.03 6.11 25.13
C PHE A 471 -11.01 5.00 24.74
N SER A 472 -11.07 3.95 25.54
CA SER A 472 -12.07 2.91 25.43
C SER A 472 -12.57 2.46 26.81
N GLY A 473 -13.83 2.01 26.82
CA GLY A 473 -14.43 1.31 27.96
C GLY A 473 -14.92 -0.05 27.48
N LYS A 474 -14.55 -1.11 28.22
CA LYS A 474 -14.92 -2.49 27.90
C LYS A 474 -15.67 -3.10 29.08
N LYS A 475 -16.67 -3.92 28.79
CA LYS A 475 -17.44 -4.64 29.81
C LYS A 475 -17.94 -5.97 29.23
N TYR A 476 -18.16 -6.91 30.13
CA TYR A 476 -18.51 -8.30 29.83
C TYR A 476 -19.85 -8.69 30.42
N ASP A 477 -20.28 -9.89 30.13
CA ASP A 477 -21.42 -10.60 30.72
C ASP A 477 -22.76 -9.87 30.49
N TYR A 478 -23.19 -9.88 29.23
CA TYR A 478 -24.49 -9.37 28.82
C TYR A 478 -25.52 -10.47 28.75
N ALA A 479 -26.68 -10.24 29.34
CA ALA A 479 -27.83 -11.17 29.31
C ALA A 479 -28.55 -11.13 27.94
N VAL A 480 -28.47 -10.01 27.20
CA VAL A 480 -29.09 -9.82 25.87
C VAL A 480 -28.01 -9.42 24.90
N LEU A 481 -27.81 -10.28 23.85
CA LEU A 481 -26.72 -10.18 22.90
C LEU A 481 -27.17 -9.48 21.59
N THR A 482 -27.73 -8.29 21.70
CA THR A 482 -28.07 -7.47 20.54
C THR A 482 -27.38 -6.12 20.62
N THR A 483 -27.05 -5.54 19.50
CA THR A 483 -26.32 -4.27 19.41
C THR A 483 -27.01 -3.11 20.13
N ASP A 484 -28.34 -3.16 20.24
CA ASP A 484 -29.12 -2.12 20.93
C ASP A 484 -28.93 -2.16 22.44
N TYR A 485 -28.73 -3.35 23.05
CA TYR A 485 -28.59 -3.54 24.48
C TYR A 485 -27.13 -3.65 24.94
N MET A 486 -26.21 -4.04 24.07
CA MET A 486 -24.79 -4.18 24.44
C MET A 486 -24.07 -2.82 24.49
N TRP A 487 -24.34 -2.07 25.57
CA TRP A 487 -23.62 -0.86 25.96
C TRP A 487 -22.82 -1.10 27.23
N PRO A 488 -21.66 -0.44 27.47
CA PRO A 488 -20.82 -0.71 28.64
C PRO A 488 -21.54 -0.66 29.99
N ASN A 489 -22.60 0.13 30.13
CA ASN A 489 -23.38 0.23 31.37
C ASN A 489 -24.34 -0.96 31.59
N ALA A 490 -24.65 -1.76 30.57
CA ALA A 490 -25.61 -2.86 30.63
C ALA A 490 -24.97 -4.21 30.99
N GLY A 491 -23.67 -4.37 30.81
CA GLY A 491 -22.94 -5.56 31.22
C GLY A 491 -22.82 -5.68 32.76
N VAL A 492 -22.83 -6.87 33.28
CA VAL A 492 -22.71 -7.14 34.72
C VAL A 492 -21.33 -7.65 35.14
N GLY A 493 -20.48 -8.02 34.17
CA GLY A 493 -19.12 -8.50 34.41
C GLY A 493 -18.11 -7.39 34.72
N GLU A 494 -16.84 -7.72 34.68
CA GLU A 494 -15.76 -6.81 35.00
C GLU A 494 -15.70 -5.64 33.97
N ALA A 495 -15.33 -4.45 34.44
CA ALA A 495 -15.17 -3.26 33.62
C ALA A 495 -13.70 -2.93 33.46
N GLU A 496 -13.29 -2.68 32.22
CA GLU A 496 -11.95 -2.22 31.90
C GLU A 496 -12.02 -0.83 31.26
N ALA A 497 -11.04 0.01 31.52
CA ALA A 497 -10.93 1.33 30.89
C ALA A 497 -9.49 1.59 30.46
N TYR A 498 -9.33 2.06 29.24
CA TYR A 498 -8.03 2.33 28.63
C TYR A 498 -8.04 3.70 27.96
N GLY A 499 -6.89 4.33 27.89
CA GLY A 499 -6.73 5.58 27.16
C GLY A 499 -5.29 6.04 27.14
N SER A 500 -4.95 6.80 26.11
CA SER A 500 -3.64 7.41 25.98
C SER A 500 -3.75 8.65 25.08
N GLY A 501 -2.73 9.51 25.14
CA GLY A 501 -2.61 10.65 24.26
C GLY A 501 -1.16 11.00 24.02
N GLU A 502 -0.85 11.38 22.79
CA GLU A 502 0.48 11.83 22.40
C GLU A 502 0.38 12.96 21.37
N GLY A 503 1.46 13.70 21.18
CA GLY A 503 1.48 14.77 20.20
C GLY A 503 2.89 15.32 19.95
N TYR A 504 3.02 16.07 18.88
CA TYR A 504 4.26 16.75 18.55
C TYR A 504 4.03 18.14 17.95
N THR A 505 5.06 18.96 18.01
CA THR A 505 5.11 20.28 17.40
C THR A 505 6.29 20.39 16.44
N LEU A 506 6.08 21.15 15.34
CA LEU A 506 7.11 21.45 14.36
C LEU A 506 7.10 22.94 14.05
N VAL A 507 8.24 23.57 14.09
CA VAL A 507 8.45 24.98 13.70
C VAL A 507 9.45 25.01 12.55
N SER A 508 9.14 25.76 11.49
CA SER A 508 9.95 25.78 10.29
C SER A 508 10.13 27.20 9.77
N TYR A 509 11.35 27.55 9.40
CA TYR A 509 11.71 28.76 8.67
C TYR A 509 12.26 28.34 7.32
N PHE A 510 11.82 28.98 6.24
CA PHE A 510 12.26 28.60 4.91
C PHE A 510 12.36 29.78 3.96
N GLY A 511 13.26 29.62 2.98
CA GLY A 511 13.45 30.58 1.90
C GLY A 511 13.71 29.86 0.57
N LYS A 512 13.28 30.47 -0.51
CA LYS A 512 13.51 29.97 -1.87
C LYS A 512 13.75 31.12 -2.82
N LEU A 513 14.72 30.93 -3.72
CA LEU A 513 15.01 31.84 -4.83
C LEU A 513 14.97 31.05 -6.13
N ASN A 514 14.13 31.46 -7.07
CA ASN A 514 14.16 30.97 -8.43
C ASN A 514 14.65 32.09 -9.33
N TYR A 515 15.58 31.79 -10.22
CA TYR A 515 16.17 32.74 -11.15
C TYR A 515 16.18 32.16 -12.55
N ASN A 516 15.71 32.94 -13.52
CA ASN A 516 15.69 32.58 -14.93
C ASN A 516 16.40 33.68 -15.70
N PHE A 517 17.44 33.29 -16.43
CA PHE A 517 18.20 34.19 -17.31
C PHE A 517 17.95 33.87 -18.77
N ALA A 518 17.39 34.82 -19.47
CA ALA A 518 17.14 34.80 -20.92
C ALA A 518 16.27 33.62 -21.39
N ASP A 519 15.42 33.07 -20.51
CA ASP A 519 14.64 31.87 -20.75
C ASP A 519 15.48 30.61 -21.07
N ARG A 520 16.78 30.64 -20.79
CA ARG A 520 17.74 29.56 -21.06
C ARG A 520 18.31 28.90 -19.85
N TYR A 521 18.76 29.71 -18.88
CA TYR A 521 19.44 29.24 -17.68
C TYR A 521 18.54 29.45 -16.49
N LEU A 522 18.25 28.35 -15.80
CA LEU A 522 17.36 28.30 -14.66
C LEU A 522 18.16 27.90 -13.42
N LEU A 523 17.98 28.60 -12.31
CA LEU A 523 18.56 28.27 -11.02
C LEU A 523 17.48 28.32 -9.95
N SER A 524 17.43 27.32 -9.08
CA SER A 524 16.58 27.35 -7.90
C SER A 524 17.43 27.00 -6.66
N LEU A 525 17.34 27.85 -5.63
CA LEU A 525 17.98 27.67 -4.34
C LEU A 525 16.88 27.57 -3.29
N THR A 526 16.95 26.59 -2.40
CA THR A 526 16.03 26.47 -1.27
C THR A 526 16.80 26.18 -0.01
N MET A 527 16.42 26.80 1.09
CA MET A 527 16.93 26.53 2.42
C MET A 527 15.78 26.43 3.40
N ARG A 528 15.80 25.40 4.24
CA ARG A 528 14.81 25.20 5.29
C ARG A 528 15.49 24.85 6.62
N TYR A 529 14.96 25.40 7.71
CA TYR A 529 15.42 25.19 9.08
C TYR A 529 14.23 24.73 9.91
N ASP A 530 14.20 23.46 10.29
CA ASP A 530 13.09 22.79 10.96
C ASP A 530 13.47 22.40 12.39
N GLY A 531 12.59 22.66 13.36
CA GLY A 531 12.70 22.24 14.75
C GLY A 531 11.53 21.35 15.17
N SER A 532 11.80 20.12 15.61
CA SER A 532 10.79 19.14 16.04
C SER A 532 10.91 18.78 17.51
N SER A 533 9.76 18.68 18.19
CA SER A 533 9.68 18.23 19.58
C SER A 533 10.01 16.74 19.78
N ARG A 534 10.04 15.94 18.71
CA ARG A 534 10.39 14.49 18.74
C ARG A 534 11.85 14.24 19.08
N PHE A 535 12.72 15.20 18.77
CA PHE A 535 14.17 15.04 18.94
C PHE A 535 14.70 15.58 20.27
N GLY A 536 15.86 15.10 20.64
CA GLY A 536 16.58 15.47 21.85
C GLY A 536 16.91 16.97 21.88
N LYS A 537 17.14 17.50 23.08
CA LYS A 537 17.37 18.94 23.28
C LYS A 537 18.58 19.46 22.52
N ASN A 538 19.59 18.59 22.28
CA ASN A 538 20.86 18.99 21.66
C ASN A 538 20.74 19.07 20.13
N ASN A 539 19.83 18.32 19.49
CA ASN A 539 19.70 18.20 18.04
C ASN A 539 18.27 18.42 17.52
N ARG A 540 17.51 19.27 18.21
CA ARG A 540 16.11 19.53 17.88
C ARG A 540 15.91 20.15 16.51
N TYR A 541 16.88 20.95 16.05
CA TYR A 541 16.82 21.67 14.78
C TYR A 541 17.72 21.05 13.72
N GLY A 542 17.23 20.99 12.46
CA GLY A 542 17.95 20.54 11.28
C GLY A 542 17.91 21.58 10.15
N ILE A 543 18.98 21.63 9.33
CA ILE A 543 19.07 22.50 8.14
C ILE A 543 19.05 21.63 6.90
N PHE A 544 18.20 22.00 5.94
CA PHE A 544 17.97 21.26 4.71
C PHE A 544 18.11 22.16 3.47
N PRO A 545 19.35 22.28 2.94
CA PRO A 545 19.64 23.06 1.72
C PRO A 545 19.35 22.26 0.46
N SER A 546 19.01 22.96 -0.62
CA SER A 546 18.97 22.37 -1.96
C SER A 546 19.29 23.39 -3.06
N VAL A 547 19.82 22.88 -4.17
CA VAL A 547 20.14 23.65 -5.37
C VAL A 547 19.73 22.84 -6.60
N SER A 548 19.16 23.51 -7.59
CA SER A 548 18.91 22.89 -8.89
C SER A 548 19.17 23.87 -10.03
N PHE A 549 19.67 23.31 -11.12
CA PHE A 549 20.02 24.01 -12.35
C PHE A 549 19.25 23.43 -13.53
N GLY A 550 18.83 24.29 -14.45
CA GLY A 550 18.22 23.88 -15.71
C GLY A 550 18.80 24.65 -16.88
N TRP A 551 19.08 23.94 -17.97
CA TRP A 551 19.57 24.53 -19.22
C TRP A 551 18.63 24.14 -20.38
N ARG A 552 17.96 25.14 -20.97
CA ARG A 552 17.14 24.96 -22.16
C ARG A 552 18.03 25.06 -23.39
N ILE A 553 18.51 23.91 -23.82
CA ILE A 553 19.47 23.79 -24.93
C ILE A 553 18.82 24.20 -26.24
N ASN A 554 17.52 23.92 -26.42
CA ASN A 554 16.77 24.32 -27.61
C ASN A 554 16.67 25.85 -27.80
N GLU A 555 16.85 26.67 -26.76
CA GLU A 555 16.84 28.13 -26.84
C GLU A 555 18.21 28.72 -27.23
N GLU A 556 19.24 27.88 -27.36
CA GLU A 556 20.56 28.31 -27.80
C GLU A 556 20.59 28.59 -29.29
N LYS A 557 21.42 29.57 -29.70
CA LYS A 557 21.51 30.00 -31.08
C LYS A 557 21.79 28.87 -32.08
N PHE A 558 22.55 27.86 -31.68
CA PHE A 558 22.93 26.74 -32.54
C PHE A 558 21.83 25.67 -32.71
N LEU A 559 20.75 25.68 -31.89
CA LEU A 559 19.60 24.77 -32.01
C LEU A 559 18.28 25.50 -32.29
N LYS A 560 18.23 26.82 -32.16
CA LYS A 560 17.00 27.60 -32.28
C LYS A 560 16.28 27.43 -33.61
N ASP A 561 17.02 27.19 -34.68
CA ASP A 561 16.48 27.06 -36.05
C ASP A 561 16.22 25.59 -36.46
N VAL A 562 16.39 24.63 -35.52
CA VAL A 562 16.11 23.22 -35.75
C VAL A 562 14.62 22.95 -35.61
N SER A 563 13.92 22.91 -36.75
CA SER A 563 12.45 22.90 -36.80
C SER A 563 11.76 21.65 -36.23
N TRP A 564 12.47 20.54 -36.08
CA TRP A 564 11.94 19.32 -35.51
C TRP A 564 12.14 19.21 -34.00
N LEU A 565 12.97 20.07 -33.38
CA LEU A 565 13.31 20.09 -31.97
C LEU A 565 12.55 21.20 -31.23
N ASP A 566 11.51 20.86 -30.50
CA ASP A 566 10.66 21.81 -29.79
C ASP A 566 11.12 22.09 -28.35
N ASN A 567 11.65 21.09 -27.69
CA ASN A 567 12.15 21.18 -26.32
C ASN A 567 13.34 20.26 -26.12
N LEU A 568 14.40 20.80 -25.54
CA LEU A 568 15.53 20.02 -25.04
C LEU A 568 16.10 20.74 -23.82
N LYS A 569 15.83 20.15 -22.62
CA LYS A 569 16.25 20.77 -21.36
C LYS A 569 17.02 19.77 -20.51
N LEU A 570 18.24 20.13 -20.14
CA LEU A 570 19.06 19.42 -19.16
C LEU A 570 18.78 19.97 -17.77
N ARG A 571 18.63 19.09 -16.81
CA ARG A 571 18.40 19.40 -15.39
C ARG A 571 19.42 18.70 -14.51
N ALA A 572 19.89 19.39 -13.48
CA ALA A 572 20.71 18.81 -12.43
C ALA A 572 20.26 19.36 -11.08
N SER A 573 20.13 18.50 -10.09
CA SER A 573 19.74 18.91 -8.75
C SER A 573 20.50 18.13 -7.67
N TRP A 574 20.73 18.82 -6.56
CA TRP A 574 21.28 18.28 -5.33
C TRP A 574 20.51 18.88 -4.16
N GLY A 575 20.25 18.10 -3.12
CA GLY A 575 19.63 18.62 -1.92
C GLY A 575 19.56 17.62 -0.79
N GLN A 576 19.23 18.16 0.38
CA GLN A 576 18.99 17.39 1.60
C GLN A 576 17.57 17.57 2.08
N THR A 577 16.99 16.49 2.61
CA THR A 577 15.70 16.47 3.29
C THR A 577 15.84 15.69 4.58
N GLY A 578 15.05 16.05 5.58
CA GLY A 578 14.99 15.34 6.86
C GLY A 578 13.88 14.30 6.91
N ASN A 579 13.95 13.41 7.90
CA ASN A 579 12.84 12.54 8.31
C ASN A 579 12.72 12.56 9.83
N GLN A 580 11.49 12.68 10.34
CA GLN A 580 11.17 12.70 11.77
C GLN A 580 10.19 11.59 12.18
N GLU A 581 9.94 10.61 11.33
CA GLU A 581 8.91 9.59 11.52
C GLU A 581 9.34 8.55 12.55
N ILE A 582 9.24 8.94 13.83
CA ILE A 582 9.43 8.10 15.01
C ILE A 582 8.33 8.42 16.02
N SER A 583 8.27 7.65 17.10
CA SER A 583 7.40 7.91 18.24
C SER A 583 7.53 9.35 18.75
N ASN A 584 6.41 9.97 19.08
CA ASN A 584 6.38 11.33 19.64
C ASN A 584 7.11 11.45 20.99
N ILE A 585 7.28 10.31 21.65
CA ILE A 585 7.92 10.17 22.97
C ILE A 585 9.33 9.52 22.89
N ALA A 586 9.91 9.36 21.67
CA ALA A 586 11.17 8.65 21.45
C ALA A 586 12.35 9.18 22.30
N ARG A 587 12.40 10.47 22.58
CA ARG A 587 13.48 11.12 23.34
C ARG A 587 13.40 10.96 24.85
N TYR A 588 12.24 10.54 25.38
CA TYR A 588 11.99 10.48 26.82
C TYR A 588 12.35 9.13 27.43
N THR A 589 12.79 9.16 28.70
CA THR A 589 12.80 7.95 29.52
C THR A 589 11.37 7.67 30.00
N LEU A 590 10.91 6.46 29.74
CA LEU A 590 9.56 6.02 30.07
C LEU A 590 9.59 4.92 31.10
N TYR A 591 8.65 5.00 32.03
CA TYR A 591 8.38 4.00 33.03
C TYR A 591 6.96 3.50 32.86
N GLU A 592 6.75 2.22 33.04
CA GLU A 592 5.43 1.59 33.10
C GLU A 592 5.20 0.97 34.47
N SER A 593 3.98 1.08 34.97
CA SER A 593 3.52 0.32 36.11
C SER A 593 3.02 -1.02 35.59
N ASN A 594 3.53 -2.13 36.12
CA ASN A 594 3.11 -3.46 35.70
C ASN A 594 2.74 -4.29 36.93
N TYR A 595 1.46 -4.62 37.04
CA TYR A 595 0.96 -5.50 38.10
C TYR A 595 1.24 -6.99 37.86
N GLY A 596 1.90 -7.30 36.76
CA GLY A 596 2.18 -8.64 36.31
C GLY A 596 1.03 -9.24 35.51
N GLU A 597 1.28 -9.41 34.24
CA GLU A 597 0.42 -10.27 33.41
C GLU A 597 0.77 -11.74 33.69
N ALA A 598 -0.23 -12.59 33.87
CA ALA A 598 -0.05 -14.03 33.89
C ALA A 598 0.40 -14.48 32.50
N ASN A 599 1.66 -14.89 32.38
CA ASN A 599 2.14 -15.53 31.16
C ASN A 599 1.78 -17.02 31.14
N PHE A 600 1.95 -17.63 29.97
CA PHE A 600 1.80 -19.07 29.78
C PHE A 600 2.52 -19.85 30.92
N GLY A 601 1.78 -20.58 31.73
CA GLY A 601 2.31 -21.27 32.89
C GLY A 601 2.03 -20.59 34.25
N GLY A 602 1.29 -19.48 34.29
CA GLY A 602 0.81 -18.87 35.53
C GLY A 602 1.87 -18.07 36.32
N GLN A 603 2.98 -17.68 35.67
CA GLN A 603 4.00 -16.83 36.30
C GLN A 603 3.71 -15.36 36.00
N SER A 604 3.70 -14.55 37.05
CA SER A 604 3.60 -13.09 36.95
C SER A 604 4.99 -12.47 36.88
N TYR A 605 5.22 -11.63 35.85
CA TYR A 605 6.50 -10.91 35.64
C TYR A 605 6.39 -9.43 36.00
N GLY A 606 5.43 -9.05 36.81
CA GLY A 606 5.23 -7.64 37.19
C GLY A 606 6.22 -7.19 38.27
N THR A 607 6.45 -5.87 38.30
CA THR A 607 7.13 -5.19 39.39
C THR A 607 6.12 -4.84 40.49
N SER A 608 6.15 -5.58 41.59
CA SER A 608 5.33 -5.29 42.77
C SER A 608 6.23 -5.19 44.00
N TYR A 609 5.89 -4.29 44.88
CA TYR A 609 6.60 -4.11 46.15
C TYR A 609 5.66 -4.33 47.32
N ASP A 610 5.94 -5.31 48.17
CA ASP A 610 5.36 -5.46 49.48
C ASP A 610 6.42 -5.19 50.57
N ILE A 611 6.74 -3.92 50.73
CA ILE A 611 7.77 -3.47 51.69
C ILE A 611 7.36 -3.77 53.12
N ALA A 612 6.09 -3.89 53.42
CA ALA A 612 5.57 -4.08 54.78
C ALA A 612 5.27 -5.56 55.09
N GLY A 613 5.24 -6.47 54.12
CA GLY A 613 4.93 -7.87 54.29
C GLY A 613 3.51 -8.16 54.83
N THR A 614 2.62 -7.20 54.66
CA THR A 614 1.28 -7.21 55.28
C THR A 614 0.16 -7.56 54.32
N ASN A 615 0.48 -7.83 53.08
CA ASN A 615 -0.54 -7.96 52.04
C ASN A 615 -1.06 -9.38 51.85
N GLY A 616 -1.70 -9.89 52.90
CA GLY A 616 -2.23 -11.26 52.95
C GLY A 616 -3.12 -11.69 51.78
N GLY A 617 -2.59 -11.72 50.57
CA GLY A 617 -3.26 -12.21 49.35
C GLY A 617 -4.10 -11.21 48.61
N GLN A 618 -3.92 -9.90 48.84
CA GLN A 618 -4.59 -8.81 48.11
C GLN A 618 -3.62 -8.06 47.21
N THR A 619 -4.09 -7.15 46.41
CA THR A 619 -3.32 -6.36 45.42
C THR A 619 -2.05 -5.74 46.02
N LEU A 620 -0.87 -6.19 45.54
CA LEU A 620 0.41 -5.57 45.85
C LEU A 620 0.53 -4.17 45.22
N PRO A 621 1.16 -3.20 45.90
CA PRO A 621 1.46 -1.91 45.28
C PRO A 621 2.27 -2.10 44.00
N SER A 622 1.90 -1.42 42.94
CA SER A 622 2.64 -1.50 41.67
C SER A 622 4.03 -0.90 41.82
N GLY A 623 5.02 -1.63 41.34
CA GLY A 623 6.33 -1.05 41.05
C GLY A 623 6.38 -0.41 39.68
N PHE A 624 7.47 0.27 39.38
CA PHE A 624 7.74 0.88 38.07
C PHE A 624 8.95 0.23 37.43
N LYS A 625 8.78 -0.21 36.19
CA LYS A 625 9.84 -0.71 35.35
C LYS A 625 10.17 0.32 34.28
N ARG A 626 11.44 0.60 34.06
CA ARG A 626 11.84 1.44 32.95
C ARG A 626 11.61 0.66 31.64
N ASN A 627 10.78 1.20 30.76
CA ASN A 627 10.43 0.61 29.47
C ASN A 627 11.29 1.16 28.34
N GLN A 628 11.64 2.45 28.39
CA GLN A 628 12.47 3.12 27.40
C GLN A 628 13.50 4.01 28.05
N LEU A 629 14.72 3.99 27.52
CA LEU A 629 15.77 4.94 27.89
C LEU A 629 15.71 6.15 26.96
N GLY A 630 15.70 7.35 27.53
CA GLY A 630 15.70 8.60 26.78
C GLY A 630 17.02 8.87 26.07
N ASN A 631 16.97 9.72 25.04
CA ASN A 631 18.17 10.13 24.27
C ASN A 631 18.11 11.62 23.94
N ASP A 632 18.95 12.41 24.63
CA ASP A 632 19.08 13.86 24.42
C ASP A 632 19.80 14.23 23.12
N ASP A 633 20.55 13.29 22.53
CA ASP A 633 21.32 13.44 21.30
C ASP A 633 20.59 12.93 20.05
N LEU A 634 19.37 12.44 20.23
CA LEU A 634 18.54 11.98 19.13
C LEU A 634 18.30 13.08 18.11
N LYS A 635 18.61 12.81 16.83
CA LYS A 635 18.58 13.79 15.74
C LYS A 635 17.83 13.28 14.52
N TRP A 636 17.67 14.15 13.54
CA TRP A 636 17.03 13.90 12.26
C TRP A 636 17.74 12.82 11.45
N GLU A 637 16.98 11.92 10.82
CA GLU A 637 17.50 11.20 9.65
C GLU A 637 17.72 12.20 8.52
N THR A 638 18.82 12.08 7.80
CA THR A 638 19.15 12.99 6.70
C THR A 638 19.29 12.22 5.39
N THR A 639 18.45 12.58 4.42
CA THR A 639 18.50 12.04 3.06
C THR A 639 19.14 13.06 2.13
N THR A 640 20.27 12.71 1.53
CA THR A 640 20.94 13.48 0.47
C THR A 640 20.60 12.86 -0.88
N GLN A 641 20.19 13.67 -1.84
CA GLN A 641 19.83 13.21 -3.17
C GLN A 641 20.45 14.05 -4.27
N THR A 642 20.97 13.37 -5.30
CA THR A 642 21.44 13.96 -6.57
C THR A 642 20.57 13.43 -7.71
N ASN A 643 20.18 14.30 -8.63
CA ASN A 643 19.35 13.95 -9.76
C ASN A 643 19.83 14.66 -11.02
N ILE A 644 19.90 13.92 -12.15
CA ILE A 644 20.21 14.46 -13.47
C ILE A 644 19.07 14.05 -14.40
N GLY A 645 18.50 15.00 -15.13
CA GLY A 645 17.36 14.74 -16.00
C GLY A 645 17.48 15.45 -17.35
N LEU A 646 16.95 14.83 -18.38
CA LEU A 646 16.82 15.35 -19.75
C LEU A 646 15.34 15.35 -20.13
N ASP A 647 14.75 16.52 -20.38
CA ASP A 647 13.42 16.65 -20.96
C ASP A 647 13.53 16.90 -22.44
N PHE A 648 12.74 16.22 -23.26
CA PHE A 648 12.74 16.38 -24.71
C PHE A 648 11.34 16.45 -25.30
N GLY A 649 11.23 17.17 -26.41
CA GLY A 649 10.02 17.26 -27.23
C GLY A 649 10.42 17.51 -28.67
N ILE A 650 9.92 16.67 -29.57
CA ILE A 650 10.24 16.71 -30.99
C ILE A 650 8.99 16.61 -31.84
N LEU A 651 9.10 17.01 -33.10
CA LEU A 651 8.04 16.94 -34.11
C LEU A 651 6.76 17.66 -33.64
N ARG A 652 6.87 18.94 -33.24
CA ARG A 652 5.79 19.76 -32.66
C ARG A 652 5.23 19.15 -31.36
N ASN A 653 6.13 18.62 -30.54
CA ASN A 653 5.77 17.88 -29.31
C ASN A 653 4.84 16.68 -29.55
N SER A 654 4.83 16.09 -30.74
CA SER A 654 4.14 14.82 -30.98
C SER A 654 4.83 13.69 -30.23
N ILE A 655 6.18 13.71 -30.18
CA ILE A 655 6.95 12.82 -29.30
C ILE A 655 7.55 13.68 -28.18
N TYR A 656 7.33 13.29 -26.97
CA TYR A 656 7.82 13.99 -25.78
C TYR A 656 8.20 13.02 -24.69
N GLY A 657 9.09 13.45 -23.80
CA GLY A 657 9.48 12.59 -22.70
C GLY A 657 10.49 13.19 -21.75
N SER A 658 10.90 12.37 -20.80
CA SER A 658 11.97 12.67 -19.85
C SER A 658 12.75 11.41 -19.51
N LEU A 659 14.06 11.59 -19.38
CA LEU A 659 14.99 10.58 -18.86
C LEU A 659 15.63 11.14 -17.60
N GLU A 660 15.63 10.37 -16.50
CA GLU A 660 16.18 10.79 -15.23
C GLU A 660 17.10 9.71 -14.66
N TRP A 661 18.20 10.12 -14.09
CA TRP A 661 19.06 9.32 -13.21
C TRP A 661 19.07 9.95 -11.83
N TYR A 662 19.04 9.11 -10.78
CA TYR A 662 19.11 9.59 -9.41
C TYR A 662 19.98 8.71 -8.52
N PHE A 663 20.54 9.34 -7.50
CA PHE A 663 21.20 8.71 -6.37
C PHE A 663 20.72 9.35 -5.07
N LYS A 664 20.24 8.52 -4.15
CA LYS A 664 19.66 8.90 -2.86
C LYS A 664 20.39 8.14 -1.76
N LYS A 665 20.91 8.83 -0.75
CA LYS A 665 21.56 8.25 0.42
C LYS A 665 20.94 8.80 1.70
N THR A 666 20.41 7.91 2.54
CA THR A 666 19.88 8.21 3.87
C THR A 666 20.92 7.81 4.91
N LYS A 667 21.22 8.72 5.82
CA LYS A 667 22.12 8.53 6.95
C LYS A 667 21.40 8.79 8.26
N ASP A 668 22.01 8.34 9.35
CA ASP A 668 21.49 8.54 10.70
C ASP A 668 20.08 7.98 10.87
N ILE A 669 19.79 6.81 10.26
CA ILE A 669 18.48 6.17 10.33
C ILE A 669 18.11 5.92 11.79
N LEU A 670 16.87 6.23 12.14
CA LEU A 670 16.32 6.10 13.48
C LEU A 670 15.93 4.64 13.76
N VAL A 671 16.54 4.07 14.79
CA VAL A 671 16.40 2.67 15.16
C VAL A 671 16.00 2.56 16.63
N TYR A 672 15.00 1.74 16.94
CA TYR A 672 14.66 1.38 18.31
C TYR A 672 15.47 0.15 18.71
N MET A 673 16.57 0.38 19.38
CA MET A 673 17.51 -0.65 19.77
C MET A 673 17.07 -1.36 21.05
N PRO A 674 16.96 -2.70 21.09
CA PRO A 674 16.71 -3.42 22.33
C PRO A 674 17.86 -3.22 23.32
N GLY A 675 17.55 -3.22 24.61
CA GLY A 675 18.56 -3.13 25.65
C GLY A 675 19.51 -4.32 25.64
N ILE A 676 20.78 -4.07 25.92
CA ILE A 676 21.78 -5.11 26.03
C ILE A 676 21.65 -5.73 27.43
N GLY A 677 21.42 -7.05 27.52
CA GLY A 677 21.15 -7.77 28.78
C GLY A 677 22.18 -7.56 29.88
N VAL A 678 23.46 -7.36 29.54
CA VAL A 678 24.55 -7.09 30.50
C VAL A 678 24.46 -5.71 31.16
N MET A 679 23.62 -4.80 30.66
CA MET A 679 23.43 -3.47 31.25
C MET A 679 22.36 -3.44 32.37
N GLY A 680 21.86 -4.58 32.79
CA GLY A 680 20.90 -4.70 33.88
C GLY A 680 19.46 -4.52 33.42
N GLU A 681 18.82 -3.36 33.59
CA GLU A 681 17.39 -3.13 33.34
C GLU A 681 16.91 -3.29 31.88
N GLY A 682 17.78 -3.58 30.93
CA GLY A 682 17.43 -4.01 29.58
C GLY A 682 16.52 -3.09 28.75
N SER A 683 16.45 -1.81 29.09
CA SER A 683 15.54 -0.88 28.39
C SER A 683 15.97 -0.58 26.98
N SER A 684 15.03 -0.60 26.06
CA SER A 684 15.28 -0.18 24.67
C SER A 684 15.49 1.33 24.54
N GLN A 685 16.20 1.77 23.50
CA GLN A 685 16.51 3.17 23.26
C GLN A 685 16.42 3.52 21.77
N TRP A 686 15.90 4.68 21.45
CA TRP A 686 15.99 5.24 20.11
C TRP A 686 17.38 5.81 19.87
N ILE A 687 18.02 5.40 18.78
CA ILE A 687 19.33 5.89 18.36
C ILE A 687 19.35 6.21 16.87
N ASN A 688 20.31 7.04 16.45
CA ASN A 688 20.59 7.27 15.04
C ASN A 688 21.70 6.31 14.59
N ALA A 689 21.33 5.34 13.75
CA ALA A 689 22.25 4.30 13.29
C ALA A 689 21.82 3.75 11.94
N GLY A 690 22.80 3.42 11.10
CA GLY A 690 22.53 2.85 9.79
C GLY A 690 22.52 3.85 8.63
N GLU A 691 22.84 3.32 7.45
CA GLU A 691 22.81 4.05 6.18
C GLU A 691 22.25 3.16 5.07
N VAL A 692 21.44 3.76 4.19
CA VAL A 692 20.82 3.10 3.04
C VAL A 692 21.00 3.93 1.78
N GLU A 693 21.28 3.28 0.66
CA GLU A 693 21.42 3.91 -0.65
C GLU A 693 20.34 3.38 -1.61
N ASN A 694 19.77 4.30 -2.40
CA ASN A 694 18.88 3.99 -3.52
C ASN A 694 19.38 4.71 -4.77
N LYS A 695 19.44 4.01 -5.90
CA LYS A 695 19.80 4.58 -7.20
C LYS A 695 18.98 3.96 -8.31
N GLY A 696 18.72 4.73 -9.37
CA GLY A 696 17.93 4.21 -10.47
C GLY A 696 17.84 5.15 -11.66
N ILE A 697 17.16 4.66 -12.69
CA ILE A 697 16.86 5.37 -13.93
C ILE A 697 15.36 5.35 -14.16
N GLU A 698 14.81 6.47 -14.59
CA GLU A 698 13.39 6.64 -14.90
C GLU A 698 13.26 7.21 -16.32
N LEU A 699 12.44 6.58 -17.14
CA LEU A 699 12.10 7.04 -18.48
C LEU A 699 10.59 7.18 -18.60
N ASN A 700 10.16 8.27 -19.20
CA ASN A 700 8.79 8.50 -19.62
C ASN A 700 8.80 9.00 -21.08
N VAL A 701 7.99 8.37 -21.95
CA VAL A 701 7.86 8.74 -23.37
C VAL A 701 6.39 8.76 -23.75
N GLY A 702 5.98 9.79 -24.45
CA GLY A 702 4.64 9.92 -25.02
C GLY A 702 4.69 10.19 -26.52
N TYR A 703 3.73 9.63 -27.25
CA TYR A 703 3.49 9.89 -28.67
C TYR A 703 2.02 10.20 -28.90
N ARG A 704 1.74 11.42 -29.35
CA ARG A 704 0.38 11.89 -29.58
C ARG A 704 0.22 12.56 -30.92
N GLY A 705 -0.97 12.44 -31.50
CA GLY A 705 -1.27 13.08 -32.77
C GLY A 705 -2.72 12.86 -33.18
N ASN A 706 -3.02 13.32 -34.41
CA ASN A 706 -4.32 13.12 -35.02
C ASN A 706 -4.16 12.79 -36.51
N ILE A 707 -5.02 11.95 -37.05
CA ILE A 707 -5.12 11.59 -38.47
C ILE A 707 -6.60 11.76 -38.85
N GLY A 708 -6.93 12.93 -39.40
CA GLY A 708 -8.35 13.31 -39.60
C GLY A 708 -9.09 13.37 -38.27
N ASP A 709 -10.21 12.64 -38.16
CA ASP A 709 -11.02 12.53 -36.94
C ASP A 709 -10.46 11.55 -35.89
N PHE A 710 -9.40 10.80 -36.23
CA PHE A 710 -8.77 9.85 -35.33
C PHE A 710 -7.67 10.53 -34.52
N GLN A 711 -7.82 10.55 -33.19
CA GLN A 711 -6.83 11.06 -32.24
C GLN A 711 -6.23 9.89 -31.48
N TYR A 712 -4.94 9.97 -31.18
CA TYR A 712 -4.22 8.98 -30.39
C TYR A 712 -3.26 9.66 -29.42
N ASP A 713 -3.15 9.08 -28.24
CA ASP A 713 -2.15 9.41 -27.21
C ASP A 713 -1.63 8.09 -26.62
N LEU A 714 -0.40 7.76 -26.92
CA LEU A 714 0.31 6.58 -26.46
C LEU A 714 1.40 7.03 -25.50
N SER A 715 1.41 6.57 -24.27
CA SER A 715 2.46 6.93 -23.33
C SER A 715 2.93 5.72 -22.54
N GLY A 716 4.24 5.63 -22.35
CA GLY A 716 4.88 4.57 -21.58
C GLY A 716 5.88 5.14 -20.59
N ASN A 717 6.02 4.44 -19.49
CA ASN A 717 7.04 4.74 -18.50
C ASN A 717 7.74 3.46 -18.05
N ILE A 718 9.00 3.60 -17.65
CA ILE A 718 9.78 2.55 -17.02
C ILE A 718 10.64 3.18 -15.93
N GLY A 719 10.75 2.49 -14.79
CA GLY A 719 11.59 2.91 -13.68
C GLY A 719 12.35 1.73 -13.09
N THR A 720 13.63 1.95 -12.83
CA THR A 720 14.48 1.00 -12.12
C THR A 720 14.89 1.58 -10.78
N TYR A 721 15.13 0.76 -9.78
CA TYR A 721 15.84 1.17 -8.59
C TYR A 721 16.60 0.00 -8.00
N ARG A 722 17.70 0.32 -7.30
CA ARG A 722 18.50 -0.64 -6.53
C ARG A 722 18.64 -0.07 -5.13
N ASN A 723 18.23 -0.86 -4.15
CA ASN A 723 18.33 -0.55 -2.73
C ASN A 723 19.52 -1.28 -2.12
N LYS A 724 20.25 -0.65 -1.20
CA LYS A 724 21.37 -1.27 -0.52
C LYS A 724 21.55 -0.67 0.88
N VAL A 725 21.57 -1.52 1.90
CA VAL A 725 22.03 -1.18 3.24
C VAL A 725 23.56 -1.08 3.21
N THR A 726 24.10 0.08 3.55
CA THR A 726 25.56 0.32 3.50
C THR A 726 26.19 0.34 4.88
N LYS A 727 25.41 0.56 5.94
CA LYS A 727 25.89 0.54 7.32
C LYS A 727 24.76 0.15 8.28
N LEU A 728 25.08 -0.63 9.29
CA LEU A 728 24.29 -0.90 10.50
C LEU A 728 25.14 -0.67 11.75
N PRO A 729 24.55 -0.47 12.95
CA PRO A 729 25.29 -0.44 14.21
C PRO A 729 26.09 -1.72 14.42
N GLU A 730 27.28 -1.62 15.01
CA GLU A 730 28.15 -2.77 15.29
C GLU A 730 27.47 -3.83 16.16
N THR A 731 26.62 -3.42 17.11
CA THR A 731 25.85 -4.31 17.97
C THR A 731 24.81 -5.13 17.22
N ILE A 732 24.35 -4.64 16.06
CA ILE A 732 23.42 -5.33 15.17
C ILE A 732 24.20 -6.07 14.09
N ALA A 733 25.26 -5.46 13.56
CA ALA A 733 26.10 -6.05 12.52
C ALA A 733 26.92 -7.26 13.01
N ALA A 734 27.16 -7.38 14.31
CA ALA A 734 27.84 -8.58 14.88
C ALA A 734 27.06 -9.88 14.65
N ASN A 735 25.71 -9.78 14.49
CA ASN A 735 24.86 -10.90 14.11
C ASN A 735 24.47 -10.84 12.61
N GLY A 736 24.98 -9.86 11.85
CA GLY A 736 24.77 -9.72 10.40
C GLY A 736 23.41 -9.22 9.97
N THR A 737 22.44 -9.08 10.86
CA THR A 737 21.02 -8.88 10.50
C THR A 737 20.33 -7.91 11.44
N PHE A 738 19.42 -7.12 10.88
CA PHE A 738 18.50 -6.27 11.63
C PHE A 738 17.07 -6.55 11.19
N GLY A 739 16.25 -7.03 12.09
CA GLY A 739 14.85 -7.35 11.89
C GLY A 739 14.38 -8.43 12.83
N GLY A 740 13.07 -8.61 12.91
CA GLY A 740 12.42 -9.71 13.63
C GLY A 740 11.57 -10.54 12.67
N ASN A 741 11.27 -11.80 13.04
CA ASN A 741 10.42 -12.71 12.27
C ASN A 741 10.96 -13.11 10.88
N GLY A 742 12.27 -13.18 10.67
CA GLY A 742 12.88 -13.74 9.49
C GLY A 742 13.02 -12.79 8.29
N VAL A 743 12.55 -11.54 8.39
CA VAL A 743 12.81 -10.51 7.36
C VAL A 743 13.89 -9.58 7.88
N GLU A 744 15.01 -9.55 7.17
CA GLU A 744 16.24 -8.96 7.69
C GLU A 744 16.81 -7.89 6.76
N SER A 745 17.42 -6.87 7.35
CA SER A 745 18.21 -5.89 6.62
C SER A 745 19.69 -6.19 6.82
N VAL A 746 20.35 -6.67 5.77
CA VAL A 746 21.74 -7.13 5.81
C VAL A 746 22.64 -6.11 5.12
N VAL A 747 23.79 -5.80 5.72
CA VAL A 747 24.79 -4.89 5.10
C VAL A 747 25.25 -5.46 3.76
N GLY A 748 25.16 -4.65 2.71
CA GLY A 748 25.50 -5.04 1.35
C GLY A 748 24.31 -5.50 0.51
N HIS A 749 23.14 -5.72 1.12
CA HIS A 749 21.91 -6.21 0.48
C HIS A 749 20.76 -5.20 0.58
N PRO A 750 19.67 -5.39 -0.14
CA PRO A 750 18.47 -4.57 0.00
C PRO A 750 17.87 -4.66 1.40
N MET A 751 17.17 -3.62 1.81
CA MET A 751 16.34 -3.67 3.02
C MET A 751 15.25 -4.74 2.87
N TYR A 752 14.94 -5.43 3.97
CA TYR A 752 13.97 -6.52 4.03
C TYR A 752 14.35 -7.75 3.19
N SER A 753 15.65 -7.91 2.89
CA SER A 753 16.17 -9.14 2.32
C SER A 753 16.15 -10.27 3.36
N GLN A 754 16.32 -11.51 2.93
CA GLN A 754 16.25 -12.67 3.82
C GLN A 754 17.39 -13.64 3.57
N VAL A 755 17.94 -14.16 4.66
CA VAL A 755 18.91 -15.24 4.69
C VAL A 755 18.19 -16.57 4.93
N GLY A 756 18.59 -17.62 4.28
CA GLY A 756 17.99 -18.94 4.44
C GLY A 756 18.69 -20.04 3.66
N TYR A 757 18.12 -21.23 3.73
CA TYR A 757 18.66 -22.43 3.08
C TYR A 757 18.34 -22.45 1.57
N VAL A 758 19.20 -23.09 0.80
CA VAL A 758 18.99 -23.29 -0.63
C VAL A 758 18.35 -24.65 -0.87
N TYR A 759 17.16 -24.65 -1.49
CA TYR A 759 16.48 -25.84 -1.98
C TYR A 759 17.26 -26.44 -3.15
N ASP A 760 17.68 -27.71 -3.03
CA ASP A 760 18.43 -28.46 -4.04
C ASP A 760 17.65 -29.64 -4.62
N GLY A 761 16.33 -29.63 -4.46
CA GLY A 761 15.46 -30.70 -4.95
C GLY A 761 14.89 -31.53 -3.81
N ILE A 762 14.43 -32.73 -4.18
CA ILE A 762 13.84 -33.73 -3.29
C ILE A 762 14.61 -35.01 -3.41
N PHE A 763 14.90 -35.72 -2.32
CA PHE A 763 15.55 -37.03 -2.36
C PHE A 763 14.67 -38.06 -3.10
N LYS A 764 15.14 -38.58 -4.22
CA LYS A 764 14.38 -39.50 -5.08
C LYS A 764 14.82 -40.96 -4.97
N SER A 765 15.97 -41.20 -4.38
CA SER A 765 16.53 -42.55 -4.18
C SER A 765 17.34 -42.62 -2.89
N GLN A 766 17.55 -43.82 -2.40
CA GLN A 766 18.43 -44.08 -1.24
C GLN A 766 19.88 -43.66 -1.57
N GLU A 767 20.32 -43.90 -2.79
CA GLU A 767 21.67 -43.50 -3.26
C GLU A 767 21.89 -41.98 -3.13
N GLU A 768 20.87 -41.17 -3.44
CA GLU A 768 20.94 -39.69 -3.24
C GLU A 768 21.09 -39.33 -1.74
N ILE A 769 20.41 -40.04 -0.86
CA ILE A 769 20.52 -39.84 0.58
C ILE A 769 21.90 -40.21 1.08
N ASP A 770 22.38 -41.38 0.69
CA ASP A 770 23.68 -41.96 1.14
C ASP A 770 24.88 -41.12 0.70
N ASN A 771 24.76 -40.44 -0.48
CA ASN A 771 25.81 -39.60 -1.06
C ASN A 771 25.69 -38.10 -0.68
N HIS A 772 24.64 -37.72 0.02
CA HIS A 772 24.42 -36.34 0.42
C HIS A 772 25.13 -35.98 1.73
N ALA A 773 25.38 -34.69 1.96
CA ALA A 773 25.79 -34.19 3.27
C ALA A 773 24.79 -34.63 4.38
N THR A 774 25.30 -34.85 5.58
CA THR A 774 24.45 -35.25 6.71
C THR A 774 23.36 -34.26 6.96
N GLN A 775 22.13 -34.63 6.68
CA GLN A 775 20.93 -33.78 6.88
C GLN A 775 19.97 -34.43 7.86
N ASN A 776 19.63 -33.72 8.93
CA ASN A 776 18.68 -34.24 9.91
C ASN A 776 17.30 -34.40 9.24
N GLY A 777 16.70 -35.60 9.39
CA GLY A 777 15.41 -35.95 8.80
C GLY A 777 15.45 -36.21 7.29
N ALA A 778 16.63 -36.46 6.69
CA ALA A 778 16.73 -36.90 5.30
C ALA A 778 15.91 -38.18 5.07
N GLY A 779 15.21 -38.27 3.96
CA GLY A 779 14.37 -39.41 3.60
C GLY A 779 13.83 -39.28 2.18
N LEU A 780 13.29 -40.37 1.65
CA LEU A 780 12.67 -40.37 0.33
C LEU A 780 11.53 -39.37 0.27
N GLY A 781 11.51 -38.53 -0.75
CA GLY A 781 10.50 -37.50 -0.96
C GLY A 781 10.69 -36.25 -0.08
N ARG A 782 11.67 -36.21 0.82
CA ARG A 782 11.93 -35.06 1.69
C ARG A 782 12.78 -34.03 0.96
N ILE A 783 12.65 -32.76 1.34
CA ILE A 783 13.44 -31.66 0.75
C ILE A 783 14.93 -31.89 1.03
N ARG A 784 15.74 -31.75 -0.01
CA ARG A 784 17.18 -31.77 0.04
C ARG A 784 17.72 -30.33 0.09
N TRP A 785 18.52 -30.04 1.11
CA TRP A 785 19.16 -28.74 1.30
C TRP A 785 20.58 -28.76 0.76
N LYS A 786 21.01 -27.67 0.14
CA LYS A 786 22.35 -27.58 -0.44
C LYS A 786 23.38 -27.33 0.65
N ASP A 787 24.43 -28.16 0.67
CA ASP A 787 25.66 -27.91 1.41
C ASP A 787 26.46 -26.83 0.66
N LEU A 788 26.50 -25.61 1.25
CA LEU A 788 27.12 -24.45 0.62
C LEU A 788 28.60 -24.31 0.95
N ASN A 789 29.01 -24.72 2.15
CA ASN A 789 30.39 -24.62 2.61
C ASN A 789 31.23 -25.89 2.32
N GLY A 790 30.57 -27.01 1.95
CA GLY A 790 31.19 -28.25 1.58
C GLY A 790 31.79 -29.05 2.75
N ASP A 791 31.25 -28.81 3.99
CA ASP A 791 31.73 -29.50 5.19
C ASP A 791 31.06 -30.87 5.45
N GLY A 792 30.08 -31.23 4.62
CA GLY A 792 29.36 -32.51 4.67
C GLY A 792 28.26 -32.56 5.72
N ILE A 793 27.83 -31.42 6.32
CA ILE A 793 26.77 -31.33 7.32
C ILE A 793 25.87 -30.16 7.02
N ILE A 794 24.56 -30.35 6.89
CA ILE A 794 23.59 -29.27 6.70
C ILE A 794 23.27 -28.60 8.05
N ASN A 795 23.70 -27.36 8.20
CA ASN A 795 23.52 -26.57 9.41
C ASN A 795 23.36 -25.05 9.08
N GLU A 796 23.43 -24.18 10.08
CA GLU A 796 23.27 -22.72 9.89
C GLU A 796 24.36 -22.08 9.00
N ALA A 797 25.52 -22.72 8.86
CA ALA A 797 26.60 -22.26 7.98
C ALA A 797 26.26 -22.42 6.47
N ASP A 798 25.22 -23.21 6.15
CA ASP A 798 24.70 -23.39 4.78
C ASP A 798 23.61 -22.39 4.38
N GLN A 799 23.46 -21.35 5.16
CA GLN A 799 22.52 -20.28 4.81
C GLN A 799 23.22 -19.23 3.96
N GLN A 800 22.49 -18.70 3.00
CA GLN A 800 22.91 -17.56 2.22
C GLN A 800 21.76 -16.60 2.01
N TRP A 801 22.05 -15.45 1.42
CA TRP A 801 21.03 -14.49 1.02
C TRP A 801 20.19 -15.07 -0.14
N ILE A 802 18.87 -15.16 0.06
CA ILE A 802 17.95 -15.87 -0.84
C ILE A 802 16.82 -15.04 -1.40
N TYR A 803 16.63 -13.80 -0.94
CA TYR A 803 15.44 -13.02 -1.27
C TYR A 803 15.77 -11.56 -1.54
N ASP A 804 15.28 -11.02 -2.65
CA ASP A 804 15.34 -9.61 -3.02
C ASP A 804 13.92 -9.07 -3.29
N PRO A 805 13.35 -8.26 -2.38
CA PRO A 805 12.02 -7.65 -2.57
C PRO A 805 12.04 -6.49 -3.59
N THR A 806 13.21 -6.15 -4.14
CA THR A 806 13.38 -5.01 -5.03
C THR A 806 13.19 -5.43 -6.49
N PRO A 807 12.19 -4.92 -7.22
CA PRO A 807 12.05 -5.26 -8.64
C PRO A 807 13.20 -4.71 -9.48
N ASP A 808 13.56 -5.43 -10.53
CA ASP A 808 14.51 -4.97 -11.54
C ASP A 808 14.01 -3.71 -12.23
N PHE A 809 12.74 -3.72 -12.64
CA PHE A 809 12.06 -2.54 -13.17
C PHE A 809 10.55 -2.65 -13.05
N THR A 810 9.91 -1.49 -13.00
CA THR A 810 8.47 -1.32 -13.10
C THR A 810 8.15 -0.56 -14.36
N TRP A 811 7.00 -0.82 -14.99
CA TRP A 811 6.60 -0.15 -16.22
C TRP A 811 5.09 0.08 -16.28
N GLY A 812 4.69 1.07 -17.06
CA GLY A 812 3.31 1.35 -17.39
C GLY A 812 3.16 1.70 -18.86
N LEU A 813 2.07 1.28 -19.49
CA LEU A 813 1.72 1.61 -20.87
C LEU A 813 0.26 2.07 -20.93
N ASN A 814 0.07 3.30 -21.36
CA ASN A 814 -1.25 3.89 -21.55
C ASN A 814 -1.52 4.10 -23.04
N ILE A 815 -2.68 3.66 -23.49
CA ILE A 815 -3.17 3.82 -24.85
C ILE A 815 -4.51 4.54 -24.79
N TYR A 816 -4.60 5.71 -25.37
CA TYR A 816 -5.85 6.44 -25.56
C TYR A 816 -6.09 6.68 -27.04
N LEU A 817 -7.27 6.29 -27.51
CA LEU A 817 -7.70 6.47 -28.88
C LEU A 817 -9.07 7.15 -28.87
N GLN A 818 -9.29 8.08 -29.77
CA GLN A 818 -10.60 8.69 -29.98
C GLN A 818 -10.91 8.75 -31.47
N TYR A 819 -12.10 8.31 -31.84
CA TYR A 819 -12.62 8.45 -33.20
C TYR A 819 -14.03 9.01 -33.15
N LYS A 820 -14.20 10.26 -33.60
CA LYS A 820 -15.47 10.98 -33.52
C LYS A 820 -16.03 10.98 -32.08
N SER A 821 -17.19 10.34 -31.89
CA SER A 821 -17.88 10.24 -30.59
C SER A 821 -17.38 9.12 -29.69
N PHE A 822 -16.59 8.19 -30.22
CA PHE A 822 -16.08 7.06 -29.44
C PHE A 822 -14.70 7.35 -28.85
N ASP A 823 -14.51 6.97 -27.62
CA ASP A 823 -13.19 6.94 -26.98
C ASP A 823 -12.86 5.54 -26.43
N PHE A 824 -11.59 5.20 -26.49
CA PHE A 824 -11.04 3.95 -26.00
C PHE A 824 -9.82 4.23 -25.14
N THR A 825 -9.74 3.59 -23.98
CA THR A 825 -8.57 3.65 -23.12
C THR A 825 -8.16 2.24 -22.71
N MET A 826 -6.86 1.97 -22.74
CA MET A 826 -6.29 0.75 -22.22
C MET A 826 -5.02 1.10 -21.43
N PHE A 827 -4.91 0.55 -20.23
CA PHE A 827 -3.76 0.79 -19.36
C PHE A 827 -3.19 -0.52 -18.84
N TRP A 828 -1.90 -0.74 -19.10
CA TRP A 828 -1.12 -1.87 -18.60
C TRP A 828 -0.11 -1.39 -17.56
N GLN A 829 0.12 -2.24 -16.57
CA GLN A 829 1.17 -2.09 -15.58
C GLN A 829 1.93 -3.40 -15.44
N GLY A 830 3.25 -3.31 -15.25
CA GLY A 830 4.06 -4.49 -14.96
C GLY A 830 5.14 -4.23 -13.91
N VAL A 831 5.52 -5.29 -13.24
CA VAL A 831 6.64 -5.39 -12.31
C VAL A 831 7.47 -6.60 -12.72
N GLN A 832 8.78 -6.43 -12.87
CA GLN A 832 9.66 -7.48 -13.33
C GLN A 832 10.86 -7.65 -12.40
N GLY A 833 11.28 -8.91 -12.19
CA GLY A 833 12.46 -9.25 -11.43
C GLY A 833 12.31 -9.01 -9.93
N VAL A 834 11.11 -9.22 -9.38
CA VAL A 834 10.85 -9.16 -7.94
C VAL A 834 10.67 -10.56 -7.39
N ASP A 835 11.29 -10.84 -6.25
CA ASP A 835 11.02 -12.02 -5.47
C ASP A 835 9.83 -11.81 -4.54
N VAL A 836 9.08 -12.88 -4.29
CA VAL A 836 7.98 -12.95 -3.33
C VAL A 836 8.17 -14.16 -2.45
N ILE A 837 8.07 -13.98 -1.13
CA ILE A 837 8.01 -15.10 -0.20
C ILE A 837 6.57 -15.55 -0.09
N SER A 838 6.30 -16.78 -0.46
CA SER A 838 4.98 -17.39 -0.38
C SER A 838 4.81 -18.13 0.95
N ASP A 839 4.30 -17.43 1.98
CA ASP A 839 3.86 -18.09 3.21
C ASP A 839 2.67 -19.02 2.94
N LEU A 840 1.89 -18.69 1.93
CA LEU A 840 0.79 -19.52 1.45
C LEU A 840 1.28 -20.92 1.06
N LYS A 841 2.43 -20.99 0.35
CA LYS A 841 3.04 -22.28 -0.06
C LYS A 841 3.45 -23.15 1.11
N LYS A 842 3.87 -22.56 2.24
CA LYS A 842 4.14 -23.33 3.49
C LYS A 842 2.90 -24.05 3.98
N GLU A 843 1.75 -23.41 3.83
CA GLU A 843 0.46 -23.96 4.26
C GLU A 843 -0.13 -24.96 3.27
N THR A 844 0.16 -24.78 1.99
CA THR A 844 -0.50 -25.53 0.90
C THR A 844 0.27 -26.73 0.44
N ASP A 845 1.62 -26.69 0.47
CA ASP A 845 2.49 -27.75 -0.04
C ASP A 845 3.02 -28.70 1.04
N LEU A 846 2.84 -28.36 2.31
CA LEU A 846 3.34 -29.17 3.42
C LEU A 846 2.18 -29.65 4.30
N TRP A 847 2.05 -30.97 4.48
CA TRP A 847 1.01 -31.53 5.36
C TRP A 847 1.29 -31.21 6.83
N SER A 848 2.53 -31.40 7.27
CA SER A 848 2.99 -31.12 8.63
C SER A 848 3.28 -29.64 8.89
N GLY A 849 2.93 -28.79 7.96
CA GLY A 849 3.29 -27.37 7.91
C GLY A 849 2.92 -26.54 9.15
N LEU A 850 1.96 -26.97 9.93
CA LEU A 850 1.66 -26.46 11.27
C LEU A 850 1.66 -27.67 12.23
N ASN A 851 1.85 -27.47 13.51
CA ASN A 851 1.69 -28.51 14.54
C ASN A 851 0.26 -29.10 14.60
N ILE A 852 -0.56 -28.82 13.58
CA ILE A 852 -1.96 -29.21 13.45
C ILE A 852 -2.13 -29.85 12.06
N SER A 853 -2.07 -31.16 12.00
CA SER A 853 -2.02 -31.94 10.77
C SER A 853 -3.32 -31.97 9.94
N ASN A 854 -4.48 -31.75 10.56
CA ASN A 854 -5.78 -31.95 9.91
C ASN A 854 -6.43 -30.67 9.36
N LEU A 855 -5.65 -29.61 9.15
CA LEU A 855 -6.08 -28.42 8.42
C LEU A 855 -6.15 -28.69 6.92
N ASN A 856 -7.10 -28.09 6.21
CA ASN A 856 -7.18 -28.19 4.74
C ASN A 856 -5.90 -27.62 4.09
N LYS A 857 -5.62 -28.07 2.88
CA LYS A 857 -4.40 -27.80 2.12
C LYS A 857 -4.70 -27.40 0.67
N GLY A 858 -3.66 -26.95 -0.02
CA GLY A 858 -3.71 -26.66 -1.43
C GLY A 858 -3.87 -27.94 -2.28
N ARG A 859 -4.64 -27.86 -3.36
CA ARG A 859 -4.89 -28.97 -4.27
C ARG A 859 -3.62 -29.50 -4.94
N ARG A 860 -2.56 -28.69 -4.97
CA ARG A 860 -1.23 -29.09 -5.45
C ARG A 860 -0.63 -30.31 -4.74
N LEU A 861 -1.06 -30.58 -3.49
CA LEU A 861 -0.64 -31.79 -2.77
C LEU A 861 -1.06 -33.12 -3.43
N LEU A 862 -2.03 -33.11 -4.33
CA LEU A 862 -2.35 -34.28 -5.13
C LEU A 862 -1.21 -34.68 -6.07
N ASP A 863 -0.32 -33.72 -6.40
CA ASP A 863 0.88 -33.94 -7.22
C ASP A 863 2.16 -34.11 -6.38
N ALA A 864 2.02 -34.30 -5.04
CA ALA A 864 3.17 -34.52 -4.16
C ALA A 864 3.99 -35.73 -4.59
N TRP A 865 5.26 -35.71 -4.21
CA TRP A 865 6.17 -36.81 -4.47
C TRP A 865 5.66 -38.13 -3.86
N SER A 866 5.73 -39.20 -4.64
CA SER A 866 5.50 -40.56 -4.22
C SER A 866 6.36 -41.50 -5.06
N PRO A 867 6.54 -42.77 -4.67
CA PRO A 867 7.26 -43.75 -5.51
C PRO A 867 6.67 -43.91 -6.92
N THR A 868 5.38 -43.63 -7.11
CA THR A 868 4.67 -43.65 -8.38
C THR A 868 4.66 -42.28 -9.10
N ASN A 869 4.99 -41.19 -8.41
CA ASN A 869 5.15 -39.83 -8.92
C ASN A 869 6.54 -39.26 -8.60
N ASN A 870 7.57 -39.99 -8.96
CA ASN A 870 8.96 -39.63 -8.65
C ASN A 870 9.44 -38.35 -9.38
N GLY A 871 8.69 -37.84 -10.34
CA GLY A 871 9.00 -36.59 -11.06
C GLY A 871 8.61 -35.31 -10.34
N SER A 872 7.84 -35.40 -9.26
CA SER A 872 7.35 -34.24 -8.53
C SER A 872 8.47 -33.45 -7.85
N ASN A 873 8.27 -32.14 -7.72
CA ASN A 873 9.06 -31.20 -6.92
C ASN A 873 8.31 -30.75 -5.64
N ILE A 874 7.12 -31.27 -5.39
CA ILE A 874 6.37 -31.05 -4.15
C ILE A 874 6.78 -32.15 -3.17
N PRO A 875 7.19 -31.85 -1.95
CA PRO A 875 7.64 -32.84 -0.99
C PRO A 875 6.61 -33.95 -0.73
N ALA A 876 7.08 -35.11 -0.36
CA ALA A 876 6.23 -36.21 0.06
C ALA A 876 5.34 -35.78 1.22
N ILE A 877 4.07 -36.16 1.15
CA ILE A 877 3.13 -35.90 2.23
C ILE A 877 3.57 -36.72 3.44
N SER A 878 3.76 -36.08 4.58
CA SER A 878 4.11 -36.70 5.86
C SER A 878 3.41 -35.99 7.00
N THR A 879 3.00 -36.76 8.00
CA THR A 879 2.44 -36.22 9.25
C THR A 879 3.54 -35.79 10.24
N MET A 880 4.82 -36.10 9.92
CA MET A 880 5.99 -35.76 10.72
C MET A 880 6.81 -34.64 10.09
N ASP A 881 7.31 -33.73 10.92
CA ASP A 881 8.20 -32.64 10.50
C ASP A 881 9.62 -32.83 11.05
N ASN A 882 10.22 -33.98 10.79
CA ASN A 882 11.58 -34.30 11.23
C ASN A 882 12.67 -33.66 10.38
N ASN A 883 12.35 -33.21 9.14
CA ASN A 883 13.26 -32.51 8.21
C ASN A 883 13.19 -30.97 8.34
N ASN A 884 12.30 -30.45 9.17
CA ASN A 884 12.03 -29.02 9.31
C ASN A 884 11.87 -28.32 7.93
N GLU A 885 10.94 -28.83 7.11
CA GLU A 885 10.74 -28.38 5.73
C GLU A 885 10.20 -26.96 5.62
N LYS A 886 9.68 -26.41 6.73
CA LYS A 886 9.19 -25.03 6.82
C LYS A 886 10.29 -24.00 7.01
N ARG A 887 11.53 -24.41 7.21
CA ARG A 887 12.63 -23.46 7.40
C ARG A 887 12.70 -22.47 6.24
N VAL A 888 13.14 -21.26 6.55
CA VAL A 888 13.32 -20.20 5.58
C VAL A 888 14.26 -20.69 4.46
N SER A 889 13.76 -20.73 3.24
CA SER A 889 14.50 -21.31 2.11
C SER A 889 14.02 -20.84 0.75
N THR A 890 14.84 -21.08 -0.27
CA THR A 890 14.47 -20.76 -1.66
C THR A 890 13.30 -21.58 -2.18
N TYR A 891 12.85 -22.64 -1.49
CA TYR A 891 11.62 -23.37 -1.84
C TYR A 891 10.39 -22.45 -1.80
N PHE A 892 10.35 -21.49 -0.87
CA PHE A 892 9.26 -20.56 -0.69
C PHE A 892 9.45 -19.23 -1.39
N VAL A 893 10.61 -19.00 -2.03
CA VAL A 893 10.87 -17.79 -2.82
C VAL A 893 10.37 -18.03 -4.24
N GLU A 894 9.47 -17.19 -4.68
CA GLU A 894 8.86 -17.28 -6.01
C GLU A 894 9.10 -16.00 -6.81
N ASN A 895 9.09 -16.13 -8.12
CA ASN A 895 9.16 -14.99 -9.02
C ASN A 895 7.80 -14.28 -9.06
N GLY A 896 7.70 -13.14 -8.41
CA GLY A 896 6.52 -12.28 -8.36
C GLY A 896 6.34 -11.34 -9.57
N SER A 897 7.07 -11.56 -10.67
CA SER A 897 6.93 -10.74 -11.88
C SER A 897 5.55 -10.88 -12.50
N PHE A 898 4.97 -9.76 -12.92
CA PHE A 898 3.66 -9.75 -13.57
C PHE A 898 3.49 -8.62 -14.58
N ALA A 899 2.50 -8.79 -15.47
CA ALA A 899 1.89 -7.75 -16.28
C ALA A 899 0.38 -7.80 -16.09
N LYS A 900 -0.24 -6.67 -15.77
CA LYS A 900 -1.66 -6.57 -15.44
C LYS A 900 -2.37 -5.54 -16.31
N LEU A 901 -3.47 -5.94 -16.95
CA LEU A 901 -4.39 -5.03 -17.62
C LEU A 901 -5.26 -4.35 -16.57
N ARG A 902 -4.79 -3.18 -16.12
CA ARG A 902 -5.43 -2.42 -15.04
C ARG A 902 -6.76 -1.86 -15.43
N THR A 903 -6.86 -1.35 -16.65
CA THR A 903 -8.09 -0.72 -17.12
C THR A 903 -8.22 -0.92 -18.63
N ILE A 904 -9.41 -1.30 -19.05
CA ILE A 904 -9.89 -1.17 -20.42
C ILE A 904 -11.23 -0.46 -20.35
N GLN A 905 -11.43 0.59 -21.17
CA GLN A 905 -12.65 1.38 -21.15
C GLN A 905 -13.07 1.77 -22.56
N PHE A 906 -14.34 1.67 -22.84
CA PHE A 906 -15.00 2.19 -24.04
C PHE A 906 -16.01 3.27 -23.64
N GLY A 907 -15.92 4.44 -24.24
CA GLY A 907 -16.81 5.55 -24.01
C GLY A 907 -17.48 6.03 -25.29
N TYR A 908 -18.71 6.56 -25.13
CA TYR A 908 -19.47 7.21 -26.17
C TYR A 908 -19.91 8.59 -25.72
N ASN A 909 -19.45 9.63 -26.41
CA ASN A 909 -19.86 11.01 -26.21
C ASN A 909 -21.03 11.30 -27.13
N PHE A 910 -22.19 11.60 -26.56
CA PHE A 910 -23.39 11.88 -27.34
C PHE A 910 -23.23 13.16 -28.13
N PRO A 911 -23.73 13.21 -29.38
CA PRO A 911 -23.66 14.40 -30.21
C PRO A 911 -24.53 15.54 -29.62
N LYS A 912 -24.13 16.76 -29.95
CA LYS A 912 -24.70 18.01 -29.40
C LYS A 912 -26.21 18.11 -29.51
N ASN A 913 -26.79 17.67 -30.64
CA ASN A 913 -28.23 17.67 -30.87
C ASN A 913 -29.04 16.79 -29.88
N ILE A 914 -28.41 15.73 -29.32
CA ILE A 914 -29.03 14.90 -28.28
C ILE A 914 -28.86 15.58 -26.92
N CYS A 915 -27.68 16.12 -26.65
CA CYS A 915 -27.40 16.84 -25.40
C CYS A 915 -28.34 18.02 -25.21
N GLU A 916 -28.56 18.83 -26.27
CA GLU A 916 -29.46 19.99 -26.25
C GLU A 916 -30.92 19.62 -25.94
N LYS A 917 -31.39 18.46 -26.43
CA LYS A 917 -32.73 17.95 -26.09
C LYS A 917 -32.89 17.56 -24.62
N LEU A 918 -31.77 17.24 -23.98
CA LEU A 918 -31.71 16.88 -22.54
C LEU A 918 -31.27 18.07 -21.67
N TYR A 919 -31.18 19.28 -22.24
CA TYR A 919 -30.66 20.49 -21.58
C TYR A 919 -29.26 20.31 -21.02
N ALA A 920 -28.47 19.39 -21.59
CA ALA A 920 -27.12 19.11 -21.18
C ALA A 920 -26.10 19.73 -22.17
N GLU A 921 -24.98 20.22 -21.66
CA GLU A 921 -23.84 20.63 -22.49
C GLU A 921 -23.06 19.40 -22.99
N ARG A 922 -22.99 18.37 -22.15
CA ARG A 922 -22.28 17.12 -22.44
C ARG A 922 -22.96 15.94 -21.80
N LEU A 923 -23.02 14.84 -22.54
CA LEU A 923 -23.45 13.52 -22.07
C LEU A 923 -22.47 12.48 -22.56
N ARG A 924 -21.91 11.68 -21.65
CA ARG A 924 -21.03 10.54 -21.97
C ARG A 924 -21.45 9.32 -21.17
N MET A 925 -21.49 8.17 -21.84
CA MET A 925 -21.65 6.87 -21.21
C MET A 925 -20.41 6.02 -21.47
N TYR A 926 -20.06 5.15 -20.54
CA TYR A 926 -18.92 4.25 -20.71
C TYR A 926 -19.14 2.91 -20.04
N ILE A 927 -18.41 1.93 -20.55
CA ILE A 927 -18.20 0.64 -19.90
C ILE A 927 -16.70 0.45 -19.69
N SER A 928 -16.31 -0.05 -18.52
CA SER A 928 -14.91 -0.36 -18.24
C SER A 928 -14.77 -1.67 -17.47
N ALA A 929 -13.62 -2.33 -17.66
CA ALA A 929 -13.19 -3.44 -16.83
C ALA A 929 -11.85 -3.10 -16.18
N GLN A 930 -11.70 -3.44 -14.90
CA GLN A 930 -10.47 -3.26 -14.15
C GLN A 930 -9.94 -4.61 -13.67
N ASN A 931 -8.61 -4.77 -13.70
CA ASN A 931 -7.92 -6.02 -13.35
C ASN A 931 -8.40 -7.23 -14.17
N LEU A 932 -8.72 -7.00 -15.46
CA LEU A 932 -9.31 -8.00 -16.35
C LEU A 932 -8.36 -9.16 -16.63
N LEU A 933 -7.06 -8.91 -16.69
CA LEU A 933 -6.05 -9.92 -17.02
C LEU A 933 -4.80 -9.69 -16.18
N THR A 934 -4.33 -10.75 -15.53
CA THR A 934 -3.03 -10.82 -14.86
C THR A 934 -2.20 -11.91 -15.52
N ILE A 935 -1.03 -11.55 -16.02
CA ILE A 935 -0.02 -12.48 -16.57
C ILE A 935 1.10 -12.53 -15.52
N SER A 936 1.26 -13.64 -14.85
CA SER A 936 2.30 -13.88 -13.84
C SER A 936 3.31 -14.93 -14.30
N SER A 937 4.37 -15.12 -13.53
CA SER A 937 5.31 -16.20 -13.73
C SER A 937 4.58 -17.56 -13.67
N LYS A 938 4.99 -18.51 -14.53
CA LYS A 938 4.40 -19.86 -14.55
C LYS A 938 4.61 -20.64 -13.24
N ASN A 939 5.64 -20.28 -12.48
CA ASN A 939 5.98 -20.93 -11.22
C ASN A 939 5.40 -20.20 -10.00
N PHE A 940 4.66 -19.12 -10.22
CA PHE A 940 3.97 -18.42 -9.14
C PHE A 940 2.76 -19.23 -8.71
N THR A 941 2.70 -19.57 -7.41
CA THR A 941 1.66 -20.45 -6.85
C THR A 941 0.58 -19.69 -6.08
N GLY A 942 0.80 -18.42 -5.79
CA GLY A 942 -0.16 -17.54 -5.11
C GLY A 942 -1.34 -17.14 -6.00
N VAL A 943 -2.30 -16.47 -5.41
CA VAL A 943 -3.52 -16.00 -6.11
C VAL A 943 -3.23 -14.79 -6.99
N ASP A 944 -2.48 -13.83 -6.48
CA ASP A 944 -2.11 -12.59 -7.19
C ASP A 944 -0.70 -12.14 -6.76
N PRO A 945 0.22 -11.85 -7.70
CA PRO A 945 1.58 -11.45 -7.36
C PRO A 945 1.70 -10.17 -6.52
N GLU A 946 0.71 -9.28 -6.56
CA GLU A 946 0.67 -8.08 -5.71
C GLU A 946 0.15 -8.36 -4.31
N ASN A 947 -0.49 -9.50 -4.12
CA ASN A 947 -1.04 -9.97 -2.85
C ASN A 947 -0.84 -11.48 -2.76
N ALA A 948 0.42 -11.88 -2.62
CA ALA A 948 0.85 -13.27 -2.72
C ALA A 948 0.42 -14.15 -1.55
N ASN A 949 0.03 -13.56 -0.42
CA ASN A 949 -0.32 -14.27 0.81
C ASN A 949 -1.80 -14.09 1.16
N TYR A 950 -2.12 -13.85 2.43
CA TYR A 950 -3.49 -13.88 2.97
C TYR A 950 -4.22 -12.52 2.94
N GLY A 951 -3.77 -11.56 2.14
CA GLY A 951 -4.44 -10.25 2.02
C GLY A 951 -5.82 -10.34 1.36
N TYR A 952 -6.61 -9.28 1.48
CA TYR A 952 -7.91 -9.20 0.83
C TYR A 952 -7.75 -9.31 -0.69
N PRO A 953 -8.47 -10.23 -1.37
CA PRO A 953 -8.26 -10.50 -2.79
C PRO A 953 -8.57 -9.29 -3.67
N ILE A 954 -7.78 -9.11 -4.73
CA ILE A 954 -7.98 -8.04 -5.71
C ILE A 954 -9.10 -8.45 -6.68
N PRO A 955 -10.25 -7.73 -6.71
CA PRO A 955 -11.38 -8.12 -7.55
C PRO A 955 -11.19 -7.69 -9.02
N LEU A 956 -11.84 -8.42 -9.91
CA LEU A 956 -12.21 -7.96 -11.24
C LEU A 956 -13.46 -7.07 -11.10
N ASN A 957 -13.40 -5.84 -11.62
CA ASN A 957 -14.53 -4.89 -11.60
C ASN A 957 -15.04 -4.64 -13.02
N ILE A 958 -16.34 -4.75 -13.24
CA ILE A 958 -17.01 -4.34 -14.50
C ILE A 958 -17.90 -3.16 -14.15
N THR A 959 -17.62 -1.99 -14.72
CA THR A 959 -18.26 -0.72 -14.40
C THR A 959 -19.06 -0.18 -15.57
N PHE A 960 -20.27 0.29 -15.30
CA PHE A 960 -21.08 1.15 -16.18
C PHE A 960 -21.11 2.55 -15.59
N GLY A 961 -20.82 3.57 -16.40
CA GLY A 961 -20.76 4.93 -15.92
C GLY A 961 -21.42 5.92 -16.86
N LEU A 962 -21.88 7.03 -16.26
CA LEU A 962 -22.56 8.15 -16.88
C LEU A 962 -21.94 9.45 -16.37
N ASN A 963 -21.58 10.36 -17.29
CA ASN A 963 -21.15 11.70 -16.98
C ASN A 963 -22.07 12.69 -17.71
N VAL A 964 -22.65 13.65 -16.99
CA VAL A 964 -23.54 14.69 -17.54
C VAL A 964 -23.04 16.04 -17.06
N SER A 965 -22.99 17.03 -17.95
CA SER A 965 -22.72 18.44 -17.61
C SER A 965 -23.86 19.30 -18.11
N PHE A 966 -24.33 20.23 -17.28
CA PHE A 966 -25.40 21.20 -17.57
C PHE A 966 -24.86 22.61 -17.53
#